data_45caff4c990c3f8b4d46c4ebb49eaa38
#
_entry.id   45caff4c990c3f8b4d46c4ebb49eaa38
#
_cell.length_a   1.000
_cell.length_b   1.000
_cell.length_c   1.000
_cell.angle_alpha   90.00
_cell.angle_beta   90.00
_cell.angle_gamma   90.00
#
_symmetry.space_group_name_H-M   'P 1'
#
loop_
_entity.id
_entity.type
_entity.pdbx_description
1 polymer ?
#
loop_
_entity_poly.entity_id
_entity_poly.type
_entity_poly.pdbx_seq_one_letter_code
_entity_poly.pdbx_strand_id
1 'polypeptide(L)'
;MATKKEKHLTIVERDPYLQPYESALQGRYDYALRKEQELTGGQNLSEWATGYLFFGLHHQKPYTDAKGKKVAGKWVLREWAPNATAIYIKGDMNDWQKDEKYRLQPIGNGVWEVTLPEKAMKHGQMYKLLVEWNGGYGERIPSYARRVVQDEQTKIFSAQVWDEPEYEWKNRKKGKRGKVQSTKEALFIYECHIGMSSEQEKVNSYEEFRRDVLPRIANLGYNCIQIMAIQEHPYYGSFGYHVSNFFAASSRFGTPNELKALIDDAHGRGMKVIMDLVHSHAVKNELEGLGNFDGTPYQYFHDGARREHPAWDSLCFNYGKNEVLHFLLSNCKFWIDEYDFDGFRFDGVTSMIYLSHGLGEDFNGYDSYFGGNVDGDAIMYLTLANKVIHEVKPNAVTIAEEMSGMPGLAYPIADGGVGFDYRLAMGIPDFWIKYIKEVKDEDWKAGHIYYEMTNRREDEKTISYAESHDQALVGDKTIIFRLVDADMYWHFEHGHSNYTVDRGIALHKMIRLITASTINGGYLTFMGNEFGHPEWIDFPREGNGWSYKYARRQWSLVDNPNYFFSDLNRFDNKMVHLLRQHLLIQNPTAEEKQYRVGKHLPWVLKWCDNEGDQVVAYSRGDLLFIFNWNGQKSFADYGILVPEGKYKVVLNTDAKEFAGFGISDDSVEHFTQYDPLYQPDGKGWLKMYLPARSAVVLKKEE
;
A
#
# COMPACT_ATOMS: atom_id res chain seq x y z
N MET A 1 2.59 -5.88 -47.43
CA MET A 1 2.36 -5.51 -46.04
C MET A 1 1.86 -6.79 -45.34
N ALA A 2 2.69 -7.38 -44.50
CA ALA A 2 2.28 -8.52 -43.72
C ALA A 2 1.27 -7.99 -42.66
N THR A 3 0.04 -8.48 -42.71
CA THR A 3 -0.96 -8.24 -41.67
C THR A 3 -0.37 -8.76 -40.35
N LYS A 4 0.00 -7.82 -39.44
CA LYS A 4 0.28 -8.18 -38.04
C LYS A 4 -0.95 -8.95 -37.58
N LYS A 5 -0.79 -10.24 -37.24
CA LYS A 5 -1.83 -10.97 -36.51
C LYS A 5 -2.13 -10.14 -35.27
N GLU A 6 -3.35 -9.66 -35.14
CA GLU A 6 -3.83 -9.05 -33.90
C GLU A 6 -3.54 -10.02 -32.77
N LYS A 7 -2.90 -9.52 -31.72
CA LYS A 7 -2.58 -10.35 -30.55
C LYS A 7 -3.87 -10.57 -29.79
N HIS A 8 -4.26 -11.82 -29.60
CA HIS A 8 -5.43 -12.17 -28.83
C HIS A 8 -5.18 -11.88 -27.33
N LEU A 9 -6.06 -11.10 -26.69
CA LEU A 9 -5.99 -10.74 -25.28
C LEU A 9 -6.76 -11.76 -24.44
N THR A 10 -6.07 -12.50 -23.58
CA THR A 10 -6.67 -13.58 -22.80
C THR A 10 -7.63 -13.11 -21.71
N ILE A 11 -7.62 -11.83 -21.36
CA ILE A 11 -8.58 -11.26 -20.40
C ILE A 11 -10.03 -11.44 -20.85
N VAL A 12 -10.29 -11.36 -22.14
CA VAL A 12 -11.64 -11.53 -22.73
C VAL A 12 -12.11 -12.99 -22.63
N GLU A 13 -11.20 -13.96 -22.67
CA GLU A 13 -11.53 -15.37 -22.44
C GLU A 13 -11.86 -15.66 -20.97
N ARG A 14 -11.23 -14.92 -20.06
CA ARG A 14 -11.44 -15.06 -18.62
C ARG A 14 -12.76 -14.46 -18.16
N ASP A 15 -13.11 -13.31 -18.73
CA ASP A 15 -14.35 -12.61 -18.45
C ASP A 15 -15.14 -12.38 -19.76
N PRO A 16 -16.09 -13.25 -20.08
CA PRO A 16 -16.88 -13.14 -21.32
C PRO A 16 -17.70 -11.83 -21.44
N TYR A 17 -17.99 -11.16 -20.32
CA TYR A 17 -18.67 -9.85 -20.35
C TYR A 17 -17.78 -8.73 -20.93
N LEU A 18 -16.48 -8.97 -21.07
CA LEU A 18 -15.53 -8.06 -21.73
C LEU A 18 -15.53 -8.20 -23.26
N GLN A 19 -16.18 -9.22 -23.84
CA GLN A 19 -16.20 -9.43 -25.29
C GLN A 19 -16.69 -8.21 -26.09
N PRO A 20 -17.75 -7.47 -25.69
CA PRO A 20 -18.16 -6.25 -26.37
C PRO A 20 -17.11 -5.14 -26.35
N TYR A 21 -16.16 -5.18 -25.43
CA TYR A 21 -15.13 -4.16 -25.17
C TYR A 21 -13.74 -4.59 -25.61
N GLU A 22 -13.59 -5.71 -26.30
CA GLU A 22 -12.28 -6.25 -26.75
C GLU A 22 -11.50 -5.21 -27.56
N SER A 23 -12.18 -4.48 -28.46
CA SER A 23 -11.55 -3.41 -29.26
C SER A 23 -11.00 -2.26 -28.38
N ALA A 24 -11.71 -1.90 -27.31
CA ALA A 24 -11.24 -0.87 -26.37
C ALA A 24 -10.04 -1.35 -25.55
N LEU A 25 -10.05 -2.59 -25.11
CA LEU A 25 -8.90 -3.23 -24.41
C LEU A 25 -7.68 -3.30 -25.33
N GLN A 26 -7.86 -3.73 -26.59
CA GLN A 26 -6.79 -3.73 -27.60
C GLN A 26 -6.25 -2.31 -27.83
N GLY A 27 -7.15 -1.33 -27.91
CA GLY A 27 -6.79 0.09 -28.07
C GLY A 27 -5.91 0.60 -26.92
N ARG A 28 -6.22 0.25 -25.67
CA ARG A 28 -5.41 0.59 -24.47
C ARG A 28 -4.02 -0.06 -24.53
N TYR A 29 -3.98 -1.35 -24.83
CA TYR A 29 -2.74 -2.10 -24.99
C TYR A 29 -1.84 -1.48 -26.09
N ASP A 30 -2.39 -1.26 -27.27
CA ASP A 30 -1.66 -0.68 -28.40
C ASP A 30 -1.22 0.76 -28.11
N TYR A 31 -2.01 1.54 -27.36
CA TYR A 31 -1.63 2.90 -26.97
C TYR A 31 -0.41 2.88 -26.06
N ALA A 32 -0.39 2.03 -25.04
CA ALA A 32 0.76 1.91 -24.15
C ALA A 32 2.03 1.48 -24.92
N LEU A 33 1.93 0.51 -25.83
CA LEU A 33 3.06 0.07 -26.65
C LEU A 33 3.57 1.17 -27.59
N ARG A 34 2.67 1.90 -28.25
CA ARG A 34 3.07 3.02 -29.13
C ARG A 34 3.76 4.12 -28.34
N LYS A 35 3.21 4.47 -27.16
CA LYS A 35 3.81 5.49 -26.30
C LYS A 35 5.20 5.07 -25.81
N GLU A 36 5.35 3.83 -25.37
CA GLU A 36 6.66 3.29 -25.00
C GLU A 36 7.66 3.40 -26.15
N GLN A 37 7.28 2.98 -27.36
CA GLN A 37 8.15 3.06 -28.53
C GLN A 37 8.50 4.53 -28.87
N GLU A 38 7.54 5.45 -28.73
CA GLU A 38 7.77 6.89 -28.91
C GLU A 38 8.81 7.42 -27.92
N LEU A 39 8.67 7.06 -26.64
CA LEU A 39 9.52 7.54 -25.55
C LEU A 39 10.94 6.96 -25.64
N THR A 40 11.06 5.66 -25.89
CA THR A 40 12.32 4.94 -25.75
C THR A 40 13.09 4.75 -27.05
N GLY A 41 12.43 4.93 -28.20
CA GLY A 41 13.01 4.58 -29.49
C GLY A 41 13.34 3.08 -29.65
N GLY A 42 12.76 2.22 -28.78
CA GLY A 42 12.97 0.78 -28.77
C GLY A 42 13.96 0.25 -27.74
N GLN A 43 14.50 1.12 -26.88
CA GLN A 43 15.24 0.71 -25.68
C GLN A 43 14.28 0.21 -24.60
N ASN A 44 14.82 -0.43 -23.55
CA ASN A 44 14.01 -0.76 -22.36
C ASN A 44 13.50 0.50 -21.67
N LEU A 45 12.29 0.46 -21.16
CA LEU A 45 11.70 1.59 -20.45
C LEU A 45 12.52 1.97 -19.21
N SER A 46 13.09 0.99 -18.53
CA SER A 46 13.97 1.19 -17.38
C SER A 46 15.30 1.88 -17.71
N GLU A 47 15.77 1.79 -18.94
CA GLU A 47 16.95 2.50 -19.42
C GLU A 47 16.62 3.96 -19.77
N TRP A 48 15.40 4.22 -20.20
CA TRP A 48 14.91 5.56 -20.49
C TRP A 48 14.51 6.33 -19.22
N ALA A 49 13.90 5.70 -18.25
CA ALA A 49 13.39 6.30 -17.01
C ALA A 49 14.52 6.63 -16.01
N THR A 50 15.41 7.50 -16.38
CA THR A 50 16.64 7.84 -15.64
C THR A 50 16.78 9.33 -15.31
N GLY A 51 15.67 10.07 -15.32
CA GLY A 51 15.67 11.52 -15.09
C GLY A 51 16.43 11.96 -13.83
N TYR A 52 16.33 11.20 -12.74
CA TYR A 52 17.05 11.47 -11.50
C TYR A 52 18.59 11.33 -11.58
N LEU A 53 19.12 10.69 -12.62
CA LEU A 53 20.56 10.64 -12.90
C LEU A 53 21.05 11.85 -13.72
N PHE A 54 20.12 12.56 -14.36
CA PHE A 54 20.42 13.71 -15.21
C PHE A 54 20.02 15.04 -14.57
N PHE A 55 18.77 15.16 -14.12
CA PHE A 55 18.22 16.35 -13.48
C PHE A 55 18.56 16.44 -11.98
N GLY A 56 18.45 17.64 -11.42
CA GLY A 56 18.80 17.93 -10.04
C GLY A 56 20.27 18.26 -9.86
N LEU A 57 20.71 18.34 -8.61
CA LEU A 57 22.09 18.67 -8.24
C LEU A 57 22.92 17.39 -8.09
N HIS A 58 24.02 17.32 -8.82
CA HIS A 58 24.95 16.18 -8.79
C HIS A 58 26.38 16.63 -8.45
N HIS A 59 27.00 15.94 -7.49
CA HIS A 59 28.41 16.05 -7.19
C HIS A 59 29.20 15.02 -8.00
N GLN A 60 30.00 15.49 -8.97
CA GLN A 60 30.99 14.66 -9.64
C GLN A 60 32.31 14.75 -8.89
N LYS A 61 32.59 13.73 -8.08
CA LYS A 61 33.78 13.70 -7.23
C LYS A 61 35.08 13.72 -8.05
N PRO A 62 36.19 14.29 -7.49
CA PRO A 62 37.47 14.27 -8.19
C PRO A 62 37.92 12.83 -8.43
N TYR A 63 38.52 12.58 -9.59
CA TYR A 63 39.01 11.25 -9.96
C TYR A 63 40.31 11.36 -10.79
N THR A 64 40.98 10.22 -10.91
CA THR A 64 42.12 10.09 -11.82
C THR A 64 41.65 9.37 -13.09
N ASP A 65 41.83 9.99 -14.25
CA ASP A 65 41.40 9.40 -15.51
C ASP A 65 42.33 8.24 -15.96
N ALA A 66 41.93 7.54 -17.02
CA ALA A 66 42.68 6.41 -17.56
C ALA A 66 44.13 6.76 -18.03
N LYS A 67 44.43 8.05 -18.16
CA LYS A 67 45.77 8.56 -18.55
C LYS A 67 46.58 9.03 -17.34
N GLY A 68 46.08 8.82 -16.11
CA GLY A 68 46.72 9.22 -14.86
C GLY A 68 46.60 10.73 -14.54
N LYS A 69 45.76 11.48 -15.25
CA LYS A 69 45.53 12.91 -14.99
C LYS A 69 44.46 13.08 -13.91
N LYS A 70 44.77 13.91 -12.92
CA LYS A 70 43.78 14.30 -11.86
C LYS A 70 42.74 15.23 -12.49
N VAL A 71 41.48 14.85 -12.42
CA VAL A 71 40.31 15.63 -12.79
C VAL A 71 39.68 16.18 -11.52
N ALA A 72 39.52 17.48 -11.41
CA ALA A 72 38.90 18.15 -10.26
C ALA A 72 37.42 17.82 -10.18
N GLY A 73 36.90 17.74 -8.97
CA GLY A 73 35.47 17.60 -8.71
C GLY A 73 34.68 18.81 -9.15
N LYS A 74 33.42 18.64 -9.43
CA LYS A 74 32.48 19.67 -9.82
C LYS A 74 31.06 19.37 -9.45
N TRP A 75 30.25 20.41 -9.31
CA TRP A 75 28.79 20.30 -9.15
C TRP A 75 28.13 20.58 -10.49
N VAL A 76 27.10 19.82 -10.82
CA VAL A 76 26.26 20.05 -11.99
C VAL A 76 24.82 20.07 -11.55
N LEU A 77 24.10 21.15 -11.86
CA LEU A 77 22.65 21.23 -11.63
C LEU A 77 21.93 21.38 -12.95
N ARG A 78 20.91 20.56 -13.17
CA ARG A 78 20.01 20.65 -14.32
C ARG A 78 18.57 20.73 -13.88
N GLU A 79 17.81 21.57 -14.60
CA GLU A 79 16.38 21.74 -14.35
C GLU A 79 15.61 21.88 -15.67
N TRP A 80 14.38 21.37 -15.69
CA TRP A 80 13.47 21.53 -16.82
C TRP A 80 12.45 22.62 -16.52
N ALA A 81 12.56 23.73 -17.25
CA ALA A 81 11.69 24.89 -17.13
C ALA A 81 11.55 25.59 -18.49
N PRO A 82 10.68 25.06 -19.38
CA PRO A 82 10.64 25.51 -20.80
C PRO A 82 10.18 26.94 -20.96
N ASN A 83 9.42 27.53 -20.07
CA ASN A 83 8.94 28.91 -20.14
C ASN A 83 9.88 29.91 -19.40
N ALA A 84 10.90 29.41 -18.72
CA ALA A 84 11.84 30.28 -18.01
C ALA A 84 12.67 31.13 -19.02
N THR A 85 13.00 32.36 -18.61
CA THR A 85 13.88 33.27 -19.32
C THR A 85 15.27 33.36 -18.67
N ALA A 86 15.37 33.09 -17.39
CA ALA A 86 16.61 32.93 -16.63
C ALA A 86 16.40 32.08 -15.41
N ILE A 87 17.43 31.35 -14.97
CA ILE A 87 17.44 30.59 -13.72
C ILE A 87 18.76 30.81 -13.00
N TYR A 88 18.69 31.04 -11.68
CA TYR A 88 19.87 31.24 -10.82
C TYR A 88 19.76 30.34 -9.57
N ILE A 89 20.88 29.81 -9.09
CA ILE A 89 20.95 29.23 -7.74
C ILE A 89 21.10 30.37 -6.72
N LYS A 90 20.26 30.38 -5.71
CA LYS A 90 20.38 31.24 -4.52
C LYS A 90 20.49 30.35 -3.28
N GLY A 91 21.39 30.63 -2.37
CA GLY A 91 21.56 29.85 -1.17
C GLY A 91 22.71 30.35 -0.30
N ASP A 92 23.06 29.53 0.70
CA ASP A 92 24.13 29.85 1.67
C ASP A 92 25.49 30.09 0.99
N MET A 93 25.70 29.53 -0.22
CA MET A 93 26.95 29.66 -0.97
C MET A 93 27.15 31.05 -1.58
N ASN A 94 26.11 31.87 -1.69
CA ASN A 94 26.15 33.21 -2.29
C ASN A 94 25.30 34.23 -1.51
N ASP A 95 25.16 34.02 -0.17
CA ASP A 95 24.40 34.90 0.73
C ASP A 95 22.96 35.17 0.22
N TRP A 96 22.36 34.17 -0.43
CA TRP A 96 21.01 34.23 -1.01
C TRP A 96 20.81 35.35 -2.04
N GLN A 97 21.91 35.78 -2.68
CA GLN A 97 21.88 36.81 -3.71
C GLN A 97 21.81 36.23 -5.11
N LYS A 98 21.22 36.99 -6.04
CA LYS A 98 21.30 36.72 -7.48
C LYS A 98 22.72 37.01 -7.95
N ASP A 99 23.43 35.97 -8.43
CA ASP A 99 24.82 36.06 -8.86
C ASP A 99 24.98 35.32 -10.20
N GLU A 100 25.57 36.03 -11.18
CA GLU A 100 25.83 35.49 -12.56
C GLU A 100 26.73 34.24 -12.55
N LYS A 101 27.56 34.03 -11.52
CA LYS A 101 28.36 32.82 -11.36
C LYS A 101 27.49 31.55 -11.15
N TYR A 102 26.29 31.75 -10.64
CA TYR A 102 25.34 30.68 -10.35
C TYR A 102 24.16 30.64 -11.33
N ARG A 103 24.29 31.32 -12.46
CA ARG A 103 23.30 31.33 -13.54
C ARG A 103 23.34 30.05 -14.35
N LEU A 104 22.18 29.40 -14.52
CA LEU A 104 22.02 28.29 -15.44
C LEU A 104 21.96 28.81 -16.89
N GLN A 105 22.51 28.01 -17.82
CA GLN A 105 22.44 28.27 -19.26
C GLN A 105 21.46 27.32 -19.92
N PRO A 106 20.66 27.76 -20.89
CA PRO A 106 19.78 26.88 -21.65
C PRO A 106 20.62 25.93 -22.53
N ILE A 107 20.32 24.64 -22.47
CA ILE A 107 21.00 23.61 -23.29
C ILE A 107 20.07 22.95 -24.32
N GLY A 108 18.86 23.47 -24.49
CA GLY A 108 17.86 22.99 -25.44
C GLY A 108 16.69 22.27 -24.77
N ASN A 109 15.57 22.14 -25.48
CA ASN A 109 14.36 21.45 -25.05
C ASN A 109 13.79 21.91 -23.68
N GLY A 110 13.96 23.20 -23.33
CA GLY A 110 13.55 23.74 -22.05
C GLY A 110 14.41 23.33 -20.85
N VAL A 111 15.55 22.70 -21.10
CA VAL A 111 16.50 22.26 -20.07
C VAL A 111 17.58 23.34 -19.85
N TRP A 112 17.86 23.57 -18.59
CA TRP A 112 18.85 24.53 -18.08
C TRP A 112 19.93 23.80 -17.29
N GLU A 113 21.22 24.25 -17.46
CA GLU A 113 22.36 23.62 -16.78
C GLU A 113 23.33 24.68 -16.23
N VAL A 114 23.90 24.40 -15.07
CA VAL A 114 25.12 25.09 -14.61
C VAL A 114 26.15 24.06 -14.13
N THR A 115 27.40 24.30 -14.45
CA THR A 115 28.54 23.55 -13.91
C THR A 115 29.35 24.47 -13.00
N LEU A 116 29.52 24.08 -11.74
CA LEU A 116 30.24 24.87 -10.73
C LEU A 116 31.49 24.13 -10.24
N PRO A 117 32.55 24.86 -9.85
CA PRO A 117 33.72 24.24 -9.22
C PRO A 117 33.35 23.51 -7.95
N GLU A 118 34.12 22.49 -7.58
CA GLU A 118 33.89 21.68 -6.36
C GLU A 118 33.70 22.51 -5.08
N LYS A 119 34.44 23.60 -4.95
CA LYS A 119 34.39 24.49 -3.77
C LYS A 119 33.16 25.41 -3.73
N ALA A 120 32.38 25.47 -4.79
CA ALA A 120 31.23 26.37 -4.89
C ALA A 120 30.07 25.98 -4.01
N MET A 121 29.95 24.69 -3.67
CA MET A 121 28.88 24.18 -2.81
C MET A 121 29.46 23.20 -1.79
N LYS A 122 28.81 23.09 -0.64
CA LYS A 122 29.21 22.19 0.45
C LYS A 122 27.99 21.45 0.99
N HIS A 123 28.22 20.22 1.45
CA HIS A 123 27.20 19.45 2.17
C HIS A 123 26.54 20.29 3.28
N GLY A 124 25.22 20.20 3.39
CA GLY A 124 24.41 20.88 4.40
C GLY A 124 23.95 22.29 4.04
N GLN A 125 24.52 22.93 3.02
CA GLN A 125 24.09 24.25 2.57
C GLN A 125 22.67 24.22 1.99
N MET A 126 21.90 25.26 2.31
CA MET A 126 20.54 25.43 1.79
C MET A 126 20.55 26.22 0.49
N TYR A 127 19.65 25.87 -0.42
CA TYR A 127 19.51 26.58 -1.67
C TYR A 127 18.11 26.46 -2.29
N LYS A 128 17.81 27.38 -3.21
CA LYS A 128 16.64 27.42 -4.10
C LYS A 128 17.06 27.86 -5.48
N LEU A 129 16.15 27.74 -6.42
CA LEU A 129 16.25 28.36 -7.74
C LEU A 129 15.43 29.65 -7.76
N LEU A 130 16.01 30.72 -8.25
CA LEU A 130 15.27 31.89 -8.71
C LEU A 130 14.95 31.65 -10.20
N VAL A 131 13.69 31.41 -10.50
CA VAL A 131 13.21 31.20 -11.87
C VAL A 131 12.55 32.49 -12.36
N GLU A 132 13.02 33.02 -13.48
CA GLU A 132 12.45 34.22 -14.11
C GLU A 132 11.74 33.80 -15.41
N TRP A 133 10.59 34.40 -15.66
CA TRP A 133 9.81 34.21 -16.88
C TRP A 133 9.29 35.57 -17.40
N ASN A 134 8.67 35.59 -18.58
CA ASN A 134 8.12 36.82 -19.10
C ASN A 134 6.99 37.35 -18.22
N GLY A 135 7.22 38.47 -17.57
CA GLY A 135 6.26 39.14 -16.67
C GLY A 135 6.35 38.77 -15.21
N GLY A 136 7.34 37.94 -14.79
CA GLY A 136 7.49 37.60 -13.37
C GLY A 136 8.71 36.78 -13.03
N TYR A 137 8.78 36.43 -11.75
CA TYR A 137 9.80 35.52 -11.19
C TYR A 137 9.29 34.87 -9.92
N GLY A 138 9.93 33.78 -9.51
CA GLY A 138 9.63 33.11 -8.24
C GLY A 138 10.79 32.26 -7.75
N GLU A 139 10.84 32.05 -6.44
CA GLU A 139 11.73 31.05 -5.84
C GLU A 139 11.11 29.67 -5.95
N ARG A 140 11.91 28.66 -6.30
CA ARG A 140 11.48 27.26 -6.48
C ARG A 140 12.47 26.31 -5.82
N ILE A 141 11.97 25.22 -5.27
CA ILE A 141 12.81 24.07 -4.93
C ILE A 141 13.02 23.27 -6.21
N PRO A 142 14.27 22.85 -6.54
CA PRO A 142 14.48 22.04 -7.74
C PRO A 142 13.56 20.82 -7.80
N SER A 143 12.99 20.54 -8.98
CA SER A 143 12.00 19.48 -9.17
C SER A 143 12.53 18.06 -8.83
N TYR A 144 13.84 17.87 -9.01
CA TYR A 144 14.53 16.61 -8.66
C TYR A 144 15.40 16.75 -7.38
N ALA A 145 15.04 17.65 -6.46
CA ALA A 145 15.75 17.77 -5.20
C ALA A 145 15.67 16.48 -4.39
N ARG A 146 16.81 15.97 -3.93
CA ARG A 146 16.91 14.70 -3.16
C ARG A 146 16.82 14.88 -1.66
N ARG A 147 17.01 16.09 -1.18
CA ARG A 147 16.89 16.48 0.22
C ARG A 147 16.25 17.85 0.30
N VAL A 148 15.17 17.94 1.03
CA VAL A 148 14.43 19.18 1.29
C VAL A 148 14.18 19.25 2.79
N VAL A 149 14.45 20.39 3.41
CA VAL A 149 14.34 20.57 4.85
C VAL A 149 13.58 21.85 5.17
N GLN A 150 12.88 21.83 6.29
CA GLN A 150 12.16 22.98 6.81
C GLN A 150 13.00 23.66 7.88
N ASP A 151 13.18 24.97 7.76
CA ASP A 151 13.78 25.79 8.81
C ASP A 151 12.85 25.84 10.04
N GLU A 152 13.39 25.58 11.20
CA GLU A 152 12.58 25.47 12.43
C GLU A 152 11.92 26.78 12.86
N GLN A 153 12.55 27.89 12.56
CA GLN A 153 12.08 29.23 13.01
C GLN A 153 11.13 29.85 11.99
N THR A 154 11.53 29.85 10.71
CA THR A 154 10.78 30.52 9.65
C THR A 154 9.71 29.60 9.04
N LYS A 155 9.80 28.28 9.26
CA LYS A 155 8.98 27.25 8.62
C LYS A 155 9.09 27.20 7.09
N ILE A 156 10.09 27.84 6.53
CA ILE A 156 10.35 27.86 5.09
C ILE A 156 11.10 26.58 4.70
N PHE A 157 10.65 25.95 3.63
CA PHE A 157 11.35 24.80 3.03
C PHE A 157 12.40 25.27 2.03
N SER A 158 13.53 24.56 2.00
CA SER A 158 14.60 24.75 1.02
C SER A 158 15.21 23.41 0.64
N ALA A 159 15.74 23.32 -0.58
CA ALA A 159 16.61 22.19 -0.93
C ALA A 159 17.91 22.29 -0.13
N GLN A 160 18.46 21.14 0.23
CA GLN A 160 19.74 21.05 0.93
C GLN A 160 20.75 20.29 0.04
N VAL A 161 21.95 20.83 -0.06
CA VAL A 161 23.07 20.13 -0.67
C VAL A 161 23.38 18.88 0.15
N TRP A 162 23.14 17.72 -0.43
CA TRP A 162 23.29 16.45 0.27
C TRP A 162 24.35 15.59 -0.40
N ASP A 163 25.49 15.45 0.24
CA ASP A 163 26.65 14.72 -0.25
C ASP A 163 27.19 13.83 0.89
N GLU A 164 26.41 12.82 1.25
CA GLU A 164 26.83 11.80 2.21
C GLU A 164 27.62 10.69 1.50
N PRO A 165 28.44 9.92 2.26
CA PRO A 165 28.97 8.65 1.77
C PRO A 165 27.85 7.73 1.32
N GLU A 166 28.11 6.95 0.28
CA GLU A 166 27.15 5.94 -0.18
C GLU A 166 26.85 4.95 0.95
N TYR A 167 25.56 4.64 1.13
CA TYR A 167 25.13 3.70 2.16
C TYR A 167 25.63 2.27 1.87
N GLU A 168 26.24 1.64 2.85
CA GLU A 168 26.73 0.27 2.73
C GLU A 168 25.63 -0.74 3.10
N TRP A 169 24.95 -1.28 2.08
CA TRP A 169 23.91 -2.27 2.24
C TRP A 169 24.45 -3.61 2.77
N LYS A 170 23.86 -4.11 3.86
CA LYS A 170 24.22 -5.39 4.48
C LYS A 170 23.42 -6.56 3.90
N ASN A 171 22.16 -6.33 3.56
CA ASN A 171 21.21 -7.36 3.17
C ASN A 171 20.81 -7.29 1.69
N ARG A 172 21.25 -6.26 0.95
CA ARG A 172 21.05 -6.16 -0.50
C ARG A 172 21.84 -7.26 -1.20
N LYS A 173 21.13 -8.20 -1.85
CA LYS A 173 21.78 -9.27 -2.61
C LYS A 173 22.49 -8.70 -3.82
N LYS A 174 23.82 -8.58 -3.76
CA LYS A 174 24.65 -8.16 -4.90
C LYS A 174 24.58 -9.20 -6.01
N GLY A 175 24.15 -8.79 -7.21
CA GLY A 175 24.59 -9.39 -8.45
C GLY A 175 23.86 -10.59 -9.01
N LYS A 176 22.65 -10.89 -8.62
CA LYS A 176 21.72 -11.65 -9.49
C LYS A 176 20.33 -11.03 -9.28
N ARG A 177 19.87 -10.28 -10.28
CA ARG A 177 18.43 -10.18 -10.52
C ARG A 177 17.96 -11.63 -10.71
N GLY A 178 17.63 -12.27 -9.60
CA GLY A 178 17.30 -13.69 -9.57
C GLY A 178 16.11 -13.92 -10.48
N LYS A 179 16.09 -15.08 -11.15
CA LYS A 179 14.85 -15.58 -11.74
C LYS A 179 13.74 -15.33 -10.73
N VAL A 180 12.63 -14.73 -11.19
CA VAL A 180 11.41 -14.50 -10.43
C VAL A 180 11.13 -15.75 -9.60
N GLN A 181 11.49 -15.73 -8.33
CA GLN A 181 10.85 -16.64 -7.39
C GLN A 181 9.44 -16.05 -7.24
N SER A 182 8.49 -16.63 -7.95
CA SER A 182 7.09 -16.43 -7.60
C SER A 182 7.02 -16.83 -6.13
N THR A 183 6.92 -15.85 -5.26
CA THR A 183 6.69 -16.12 -3.86
C THR A 183 5.31 -16.76 -3.82
N LYS A 184 5.24 -18.05 -3.58
CA LYS A 184 3.98 -18.77 -3.36
C LYS A 184 3.33 -18.35 -2.04
N GLU A 185 3.98 -17.49 -1.30
CA GLU A 185 3.57 -17.01 0.00
C GLU A 185 2.63 -15.81 -0.15
N ALA A 186 1.51 -15.82 0.56
CA ALA A 186 0.61 -14.67 0.65
C ALA A 186 1.30 -13.47 1.30
N LEU A 187 0.95 -12.26 0.87
CA LEU A 187 1.43 -11.05 1.51
C LEU A 187 0.64 -10.79 2.81
N PHE A 188 1.35 -10.67 3.91
CA PHE A 188 0.83 -10.17 5.17
C PHE A 188 1.48 -8.82 5.43
N ILE A 189 0.72 -7.76 5.16
CA ILE A 189 1.20 -6.38 5.13
C ILE A 189 0.87 -5.69 6.44
N TYR A 190 1.88 -5.07 7.03
CA TYR A 190 1.72 -4.15 8.15
C TYR A 190 1.84 -2.72 7.64
N GLU A 191 0.71 -2.01 7.55
CA GLU A 191 0.66 -0.61 7.15
C GLU A 191 1.08 0.27 8.34
N CYS A 192 1.97 1.22 8.11
CA CYS A 192 2.51 2.06 9.18
C CYS A 192 2.82 3.47 8.72
N HIS A 193 2.69 4.43 9.65
CA HIS A 193 3.15 5.80 9.51
C HIS A 193 4.34 6.03 10.43
N ILE A 194 5.49 6.42 9.88
CA ILE A 194 6.73 6.57 10.65
C ILE A 194 6.53 7.54 11.82
N GLY A 195 6.04 8.74 11.54
CA GLY A 195 5.94 9.81 12.53
C GLY A 195 5.01 9.53 13.71
N MET A 196 3.92 8.76 13.50
CA MET A 196 2.96 8.44 14.56
C MET A 196 3.26 7.14 15.32
N SER A 197 4.39 6.53 15.05
CA SER A 197 4.76 5.22 15.62
C SER A 197 5.36 5.31 17.04
N SER A 198 5.59 6.50 17.57
CA SER A 198 6.00 6.71 18.96
C SER A 198 4.83 6.67 19.92
N GLU A 199 5.06 6.25 21.15
CA GLU A 199 4.12 6.46 22.25
C GLU A 199 4.15 7.90 22.77
N GLN A 200 5.29 8.57 22.64
CA GLN A 200 5.43 9.98 23.00
C GLN A 200 4.65 10.87 22.03
N GLU A 201 4.13 11.97 22.53
CA GLU A 201 3.44 12.98 21.73
C GLU A 201 4.42 13.82 20.90
N LYS A 202 5.06 13.18 19.92
CA LYS A 202 6.05 13.75 19.00
C LYS A 202 6.04 13.07 17.65
N VAL A 203 6.74 13.64 16.69
CA VAL A 203 7.07 12.94 15.44
C VAL A 203 8.18 11.93 15.68
N ASN A 204 7.96 10.66 15.34
CA ASN A 204 8.97 9.62 15.44
C ASN A 204 9.92 9.65 14.22
N SER A 205 11.14 9.11 14.38
CA SER A 205 12.14 9.07 13.31
C SER A 205 12.25 7.70 12.66
N TYR A 206 12.90 7.63 11.47
CA TYR A 206 13.25 6.35 10.81
C TYR A 206 14.07 5.45 11.74
N GLU A 207 15.02 6.02 12.47
CA GLU A 207 15.87 5.26 13.38
C GLU A 207 15.11 4.75 14.60
N GLU A 208 14.26 5.56 15.21
CA GLU A 208 13.41 5.13 16.32
C GLU A 208 12.43 4.04 15.88
N PHE A 209 11.81 4.20 14.69
CA PHE A 209 10.96 3.16 14.12
C PHE A 209 11.73 1.84 13.92
N ARG A 210 12.91 1.91 13.32
CA ARG A 210 13.78 0.75 13.07
C ARG A 210 14.12 0.02 14.37
N ARG A 211 14.46 0.77 15.43
CA ARG A 211 14.88 0.21 16.72
C ARG A 211 13.70 -0.35 17.53
N ASP A 212 12.59 0.36 17.60
CA ASP A 212 11.55 0.12 18.61
C ASP A 212 10.30 -0.55 18.02
N VAL A 213 9.95 -0.31 16.76
CA VAL A 213 8.70 -0.77 16.14
C VAL A 213 8.92 -1.93 15.18
N LEU A 214 9.94 -1.87 14.34
CA LEU A 214 10.24 -2.91 13.36
C LEU A 214 10.39 -4.32 13.98
N PRO A 215 11.06 -4.49 15.15
CA PRO A 215 11.12 -5.79 15.81
C PRO A 215 9.75 -6.32 16.26
N ARG A 216 8.82 -5.45 16.66
CA ARG A 216 7.44 -5.83 17.04
C ARG A 216 6.70 -6.41 15.84
N ILE A 217 6.78 -5.72 14.70
CA ILE A 217 6.15 -6.15 13.44
C ILE A 217 6.70 -7.51 12.99
N ALA A 218 8.03 -7.67 13.02
CA ALA A 218 8.68 -8.93 12.66
C ALA A 218 8.24 -10.08 13.58
N ASN A 219 8.12 -9.84 14.90
CA ASN A 219 7.66 -10.82 15.86
C ASN A 219 6.21 -11.25 15.62
N LEU A 220 5.34 -10.35 15.16
CA LEU A 220 3.96 -10.67 14.79
C LEU A 220 3.87 -11.58 13.55
N GLY A 221 4.95 -11.68 12.78
CA GLY A 221 5.01 -12.56 11.63
C GLY A 221 4.62 -11.92 10.30
N TYR A 222 4.38 -10.63 10.22
CA TYR A 222 4.17 -9.93 8.95
C TYR A 222 5.41 -10.02 8.07
N ASN A 223 5.22 -10.22 6.76
CA ASN A 223 6.30 -10.39 5.79
C ASN A 223 6.49 -9.20 4.85
N CYS A 224 5.69 -8.16 5.04
CA CYS A 224 5.77 -6.92 4.30
C CYS A 224 5.39 -5.73 5.20
N ILE A 225 6.14 -4.64 5.14
CA ILE A 225 5.72 -3.35 5.69
C ILE A 225 5.35 -2.41 4.55
N GLN A 226 4.23 -1.72 4.69
CA GLN A 226 3.79 -0.64 3.81
C GLN A 226 3.95 0.67 4.55
N ILE A 227 4.92 1.47 4.14
CA ILE A 227 5.15 2.79 4.72
C ILE A 227 4.24 3.79 4.02
N MET A 228 3.34 4.41 4.78
CA MET A 228 2.50 5.51 4.28
C MET A 228 3.37 6.64 3.74
N ALA A 229 2.81 7.41 2.80
CA ALA A 229 3.51 8.40 1.98
C ALA A 229 4.63 9.16 2.71
N ILE A 230 5.88 8.92 2.31
CA ILE A 230 7.09 9.55 2.88
C ILE A 230 7.83 10.45 1.91
N GLN A 231 7.31 10.65 0.70
CA GLN A 231 7.80 11.72 -0.18
C GLN A 231 7.62 13.04 0.56
N GLU A 232 8.54 14.00 0.37
CA GLU A 232 8.50 15.25 1.14
C GLU A 232 7.19 16.01 0.92
N HIS A 233 6.64 16.51 2.00
CA HIS A 233 5.34 17.18 2.04
C HIS A 233 5.37 18.33 3.05
N PRO A 234 4.78 19.50 2.74
CA PRO A 234 4.89 20.66 3.60
C PRO A 234 4.04 20.56 4.87
N TYR A 235 2.90 19.86 4.81
CA TYR A 235 1.94 19.75 5.89
C TYR A 235 1.89 18.35 6.49
N TYR A 236 2.29 18.23 7.77
CA TYR A 236 2.30 16.95 8.48
C TYR A 236 0.91 16.31 8.58
N GLY A 237 -0.14 17.11 8.74
CA GLY A 237 -1.53 16.67 8.79
C GLY A 237 -2.09 16.12 7.48
N SER A 238 -1.33 16.19 6.37
CA SER A 238 -1.69 15.52 5.12
C SER A 238 -1.32 14.03 5.12
N PHE A 239 -0.76 13.50 6.19
CA PHE A 239 -0.25 12.12 6.31
C PHE A 239 0.83 11.76 5.27
N GLY A 240 1.36 12.75 4.55
CA GLY A 240 2.27 12.59 3.43
C GLY A 240 1.60 12.56 2.05
N TYR A 241 0.29 12.66 1.96
CA TYR A 241 -0.43 12.58 0.67
C TYR A 241 -0.51 13.89 -0.11
N HIS A 242 -0.06 15.03 0.45
CA HIS A 242 0.13 16.29 -0.28
C HIS A 242 1.62 16.49 -0.62
N VAL A 243 2.11 15.71 -1.57
CA VAL A 243 3.53 15.69 -1.94
C VAL A 243 3.95 16.99 -2.63
N SER A 244 5.08 17.54 -2.16
CA SER A 244 5.77 18.69 -2.78
C SER A 244 7.01 18.28 -3.57
N ASN A 245 7.81 17.36 -3.05
CA ASN A 245 9.09 16.98 -3.64
C ASN A 245 9.19 15.46 -3.78
N PHE A 246 9.08 15.00 -5.01
CA PHE A 246 8.88 13.58 -5.35
C PHE A 246 10.15 12.74 -5.20
N PHE A 247 11.34 13.34 -5.30
CA PHE A 247 12.64 12.66 -5.19
C PHE A 247 13.31 12.83 -3.81
N ALA A 248 12.61 13.41 -2.84
CA ALA A 248 13.09 13.60 -1.48
C ALA A 248 12.29 12.77 -0.48
N ALA A 249 12.97 11.96 0.33
CA ALA A 249 12.37 11.39 1.52
C ALA A 249 12.13 12.49 2.56
N SER A 250 10.98 12.47 3.23
CA SER A 250 10.63 13.51 4.20
C SER A 250 11.70 13.64 5.27
N SER A 251 12.25 14.83 5.37
CA SER A 251 13.28 15.19 6.35
C SER A 251 12.75 15.23 7.78
N ARG A 252 11.44 15.30 7.92
CA ARG A 252 10.77 15.29 9.22
C ARG A 252 11.02 14.01 10.00
N PHE A 253 11.27 12.92 9.31
CA PHE A 253 11.52 11.61 9.92
C PHE A 253 13.00 11.25 10.02
N GLY A 254 13.91 12.05 9.48
CA GLY A 254 15.35 11.79 9.55
C GLY A 254 16.10 12.00 8.24
N THR A 255 17.20 11.29 8.07
CA THR A 255 18.08 11.36 6.91
C THR A 255 17.80 10.25 5.89
N PRO A 256 18.25 10.42 4.63
CA PRO A 256 18.19 9.35 3.63
C PRO A 256 18.85 8.04 4.08
N ASN A 257 20.01 8.12 4.75
CA ASN A 257 20.73 6.94 5.21
C ASN A 257 20.01 6.22 6.37
N GLU A 258 19.28 6.95 7.23
CA GLU A 258 18.43 6.33 8.25
C GLU A 258 17.26 5.56 7.65
N LEU A 259 16.64 6.09 6.58
CA LEU A 259 15.61 5.35 5.83
C LEU A 259 16.20 4.10 5.15
N LYS A 260 17.39 4.21 4.53
CA LYS A 260 18.09 3.05 3.95
C LYS A 260 18.40 2.00 5.02
N ALA A 261 18.82 2.42 6.22
CA ALA A 261 19.08 1.51 7.33
C ALA A 261 17.82 0.78 7.82
N LEU A 262 16.68 1.48 7.85
CA LEU A 262 15.39 0.87 8.16
C LEU A 262 15.02 -0.23 7.14
N ILE A 263 15.14 0.07 5.85
CA ILE A 263 14.83 -0.87 4.78
C ILE A 263 15.77 -2.08 4.82
N ASP A 264 17.07 -1.83 5.01
CA ASP A 264 18.10 -2.88 5.09
C ASP A 264 17.86 -3.82 6.28
N ASP A 265 17.48 -3.28 7.45
CA ASP A 265 17.14 -4.09 8.64
C ASP A 265 15.85 -4.91 8.41
N ALA A 266 14.85 -4.33 7.76
CA ALA A 266 13.64 -5.06 7.39
C ALA A 266 13.95 -6.23 6.44
N HIS A 267 14.81 -6.02 5.44
CA HIS A 267 15.29 -7.08 4.56
C HIS A 267 16.07 -8.16 5.32
N GLY A 268 16.89 -7.77 6.31
CA GLY A 268 17.61 -8.70 7.19
C GLY A 268 16.67 -9.59 8.00
N ARG A 269 15.46 -9.13 8.28
CA ARG A 269 14.38 -9.89 8.96
C ARG A 269 13.49 -10.68 7.99
N GLY A 270 13.79 -10.66 6.68
CA GLY A 270 13.03 -11.36 5.66
C GLY A 270 11.73 -10.67 5.26
N MET A 271 11.56 -9.40 5.58
CA MET A 271 10.38 -8.60 5.22
C MET A 271 10.62 -7.78 3.95
N LYS A 272 9.61 -7.68 3.11
CA LYS A 272 9.54 -6.70 2.02
C LYS A 272 9.21 -5.32 2.59
N VAL A 273 9.65 -4.27 1.88
CA VAL A 273 9.30 -2.89 2.20
C VAL A 273 8.70 -2.24 0.97
N ILE A 274 7.45 -1.84 1.05
CA ILE A 274 6.77 -1.05 0.02
C ILE A 274 6.38 0.31 0.60
N MET A 275 6.15 1.29 -0.27
CA MET A 275 5.68 2.60 0.16
C MET A 275 4.45 3.04 -0.63
N ASP A 276 3.67 3.93 -0.04
CA ASP A 276 2.61 4.62 -0.75
C ASP A 276 3.22 5.63 -1.71
N LEU A 277 2.90 5.50 -2.98
CA LEU A 277 3.38 6.35 -4.06
C LEU A 277 2.24 7.25 -4.53
N VAL A 278 2.39 8.55 -4.30
CA VAL A 278 1.38 9.54 -4.65
C VAL A 278 1.72 10.14 -6.00
N HIS A 279 1.19 9.57 -7.07
CA HIS A 279 1.30 10.07 -8.44
C HIS A 279 -0.07 10.49 -9.02
N SER A 280 -1.12 10.40 -8.21
CA SER A 280 -2.47 10.87 -8.55
C SER A 280 -2.57 12.40 -8.57
N HIS A 281 -1.79 13.08 -7.72
CA HIS A 281 -1.84 14.52 -7.57
C HIS A 281 -0.57 15.08 -6.91
N ALA A 282 -0.48 16.41 -6.83
CA ALA A 282 0.56 17.13 -6.09
C ALA A 282 -0.06 18.28 -5.28
N VAL A 283 0.66 18.74 -4.26
CA VAL A 283 0.25 19.91 -3.48
C VAL A 283 0.17 21.16 -4.37
N LYS A 284 -0.73 22.10 -4.06
CA LYS A 284 -0.89 23.37 -4.81
C LYS A 284 0.23 24.38 -4.57
N ASN A 285 1.08 24.18 -3.56
CA ASN A 285 2.10 25.12 -3.15
C ASN A 285 3.09 25.40 -4.30
N GLU A 286 3.36 26.69 -4.56
CA GLU A 286 4.29 27.11 -5.60
C GLU A 286 5.73 27.17 -5.09
N LEU A 287 5.91 27.55 -3.82
CA LEU A 287 7.24 27.73 -3.21
C LEU A 287 7.91 26.40 -2.86
N GLU A 288 7.14 25.41 -2.42
CA GLU A 288 7.61 24.09 -2.02
C GLU A 288 7.45 23.05 -3.13
N GLY A 289 6.36 23.16 -3.94
CA GLY A 289 5.94 22.17 -4.91
C GLY A 289 6.24 22.53 -6.36
N LEU A 290 5.51 21.89 -7.26
CA LEU A 290 5.64 22.02 -8.70
C LEU A 290 4.65 23.01 -9.34
N GLY A 291 3.77 23.63 -8.54
CA GLY A 291 2.76 24.58 -9.02
C GLY A 291 3.40 25.81 -9.63
N ASN A 292 3.01 26.18 -10.86
CA ASN A 292 3.53 27.33 -11.60
C ASN A 292 5.07 27.42 -11.60
N PHE A 293 5.76 26.28 -11.73
CA PHE A 293 7.20 26.19 -11.54
C PHE A 293 7.98 27.13 -12.47
N ASP A 294 7.65 27.13 -13.76
CA ASP A 294 8.26 28.01 -14.79
C ASP A 294 7.41 29.26 -15.11
N GLY A 295 6.46 29.59 -14.23
CA GLY A 295 5.50 30.68 -14.41
C GLY A 295 4.25 30.29 -15.20
N THR A 296 4.15 29.04 -15.68
CA THR A 296 2.95 28.53 -16.32
C THR A 296 2.20 27.55 -15.40
N PRO A 297 0.85 27.49 -15.46
CA PRO A 297 0.09 26.56 -14.64
C PRO A 297 0.16 25.11 -15.15
N TYR A 298 0.66 24.90 -16.38
CA TYR A 298 0.54 23.64 -17.13
C TYR A 298 1.88 22.95 -17.42
N GLN A 299 2.99 23.33 -16.75
CA GLN A 299 4.28 22.67 -16.97
C GLN A 299 4.17 21.16 -16.67
N TYR A 300 3.76 20.78 -15.47
CA TYR A 300 3.57 19.39 -15.04
C TYR A 300 2.09 18.94 -15.07
N PHE A 301 1.18 19.87 -15.01
CA PHE A 301 -0.24 19.63 -14.75
C PHE A 301 -1.09 19.89 -15.99
N HIS A 302 -2.35 19.49 -15.90
CA HIS A 302 -3.33 19.90 -16.90
C HIS A 302 -3.53 21.42 -16.88
N ASP A 303 -4.06 21.97 -17.98
CA ASP A 303 -4.50 23.35 -18.06
C ASP A 303 -6.02 23.44 -17.81
N GLY A 304 -6.48 24.63 -17.46
CA GLY A 304 -7.92 24.91 -17.28
C GLY A 304 -8.56 24.09 -16.14
N ALA A 305 -9.78 23.65 -16.37
CA ALA A 305 -10.60 22.98 -15.34
C ALA A 305 -10.06 21.64 -14.88
N ARG A 306 -9.22 20.96 -15.67
CA ARG A 306 -8.61 19.67 -15.33
C ARG A 306 -7.38 19.79 -14.42
N ARG A 307 -6.91 21.03 -14.19
CA ARG A 307 -5.68 21.27 -13.42
C ARG A 307 -5.85 20.90 -11.94
N GLU A 308 -7.00 21.25 -11.36
CA GLU A 308 -7.24 21.11 -9.92
C GLU A 308 -8.17 19.95 -9.63
N HIS A 309 -7.82 19.17 -8.59
CA HIS A 309 -8.69 18.11 -8.12
C HIS A 309 -9.85 18.73 -7.32
N PRO A 310 -11.13 18.45 -7.67
CA PRO A 310 -12.27 19.16 -7.08
C PRO A 310 -12.52 18.87 -5.60
N ALA A 311 -12.00 17.73 -5.09
CA ALA A 311 -12.23 17.30 -3.71
C ALA A 311 -10.98 17.34 -2.82
N TRP A 312 -9.75 17.32 -3.39
CA TRP A 312 -8.53 17.11 -2.60
C TRP A 312 -7.61 18.34 -2.47
N ASP A 313 -8.06 19.49 -2.95
CA ASP A 313 -7.28 20.74 -2.93
C ASP A 313 -5.84 20.55 -3.44
N SER A 314 -5.69 19.93 -4.61
CA SER A 314 -4.43 19.49 -5.20
C SER A 314 -4.40 19.67 -6.71
N LEU A 315 -3.25 19.46 -7.33
CA LEU A 315 -3.00 19.60 -8.78
C LEU A 315 -2.92 18.24 -9.46
N CYS A 316 -3.56 18.08 -10.62
CA CYS A 316 -3.59 16.83 -11.39
C CYS A 316 -2.54 16.82 -12.50
N PHE A 317 -1.68 15.81 -12.51
CA PHE A 317 -0.64 15.62 -13.52
C PHE A 317 -1.23 15.41 -14.93
N ASN A 318 -0.55 15.97 -15.93
CA ASN A 318 -0.85 15.69 -17.33
C ASN A 318 -0.05 14.47 -17.81
N TYR A 319 -0.62 13.29 -17.66
CA TYR A 319 0.03 12.03 -18.05
C TYR A 319 0.24 11.86 -19.56
N GLY A 320 -0.33 12.73 -20.41
CA GLY A 320 -0.10 12.72 -21.84
C GLY A 320 1.24 13.37 -22.27
N LYS A 321 1.88 14.15 -21.38
CA LYS A 321 3.16 14.83 -21.67
C LYS A 321 4.35 13.91 -21.47
N ASN A 322 5.26 13.85 -22.45
CA ASN A 322 6.45 13.01 -22.41
C ASN A 322 7.39 13.35 -21.24
N GLU A 323 7.56 14.64 -20.94
CA GLU A 323 8.41 15.10 -19.83
C GLU A 323 7.81 14.76 -18.48
N VAL A 324 6.47 14.80 -18.34
CA VAL A 324 5.76 14.37 -17.11
C VAL A 324 5.87 12.85 -16.95
N LEU A 325 5.72 12.08 -18.03
CA LEU A 325 5.95 10.64 -18.01
C LEU A 325 7.40 10.33 -17.61
N HIS A 326 8.38 11.06 -18.16
CA HIS A 326 9.79 10.90 -17.78
C HIS A 326 10.02 11.18 -16.29
N PHE A 327 9.41 12.24 -15.76
CA PHE A 327 9.48 12.60 -14.35
C PHE A 327 8.90 11.48 -13.45
N LEU A 328 7.66 11.07 -13.71
CA LEU A 328 6.94 10.10 -12.87
C LEU A 328 7.51 8.67 -12.99
N LEU A 329 7.86 8.22 -14.20
CA LEU A 329 8.45 6.88 -14.38
C LEU A 329 9.87 6.82 -13.82
N SER A 330 10.65 7.90 -13.94
CA SER A 330 11.95 8.01 -13.27
C SER A 330 11.82 8.02 -11.75
N ASN A 331 10.73 8.55 -11.21
CA ASN A 331 10.44 8.54 -9.78
C ASN A 331 10.17 7.11 -9.27
N CYS A 332 9.39 6.32 -9.99
CA CYS A 332 9.20 4.89 -9.66
C CYS A 332 10.54 4.15 -9.59
N LYS A 333 11.40 4.35 -10.59
CA LYS A 333 12.72 3.70 -10.61
C LYS A 333 13.64 4.22 -9.51
N PHE A 334 13.63 5.53 -9.23
CA PHE A 334 14.46 6.17 -8.20
C PHE A 334 14.29 5.51 -6.83
N TRP A 335 13.08 5.31 -6.39
CA TRP A 335 12.81 4.72 -5.08
C TRP A 335 13.30 3.28 -4.95
N ILE A 336 13.31 2.54 -6.06
CA ILE A 336 13.87 1.18 -6.09
C ILE A 336 15.40 1.24 -6.13
N ASP A 337 15.99 2.05 -7.00
CA ASP A 337 17.45 2.08 -7.19
C ASP A 337 18.17 2.70 -5.99
N GLU A 338 17.65 3.79 -5.44
CA GLU A 338 18.28 4.55 -4.37
C GLU A 338 18.01 3.95 -2.98
N TYR A 339 16.77 3.49 -2.73
CA TYR A 339 16.33 3.05 -1.41
C TYR A 339 16.04 1.54 -1.31
N ASP A 340 16.13 0.80 -2.40
CA ASP A 340 15.86 -0.64 -2.47
C ASP A 340 14.44 -1.04 -2.05
N PHE A 341 13.44 -0.17 -2.23
CA PHE A 341 12.05 -0.54 -2.02
C PHE A 341 11.66 -1.77 -2.84
N ASP A 342 10.77 -2.59 -2.30
CA ASP A 342 10.27 -3.80 -2.95
C ASP A 342 8.98 -3.56 -3.76
N GLY A 343 8.56 -2.33 -3.89
CA GLY A 343 7.38 -1.95 -4.66
C GLY A 343 6.57 -0.85 -4.02
N PHE A 344 5.33 -0.71 -4.49
CA PHE A 344 4.50 0.45 -4.16
C PHE A 344 3.01 0.09 -4.05
N ARG A 345 2.31 0.80 -3.17
CA ARG A 345 0.88 0.99 -3.26
C ARG A 345 0.64 2.34 -3.92
N PHE A 346 -0.03 2.35 -5.07
CA PHE A 346 -0.40 3.56 -5.79
C PHE A 346 -1.66 4.17 -5.18
N ASP A 347 -1.50 5.38 -4.67
CA ASP A 347 -2.57 6.16 -4.05
C ASP A 347 -3.53 6.72 -5.08
N GLY A 348 -4.84 6.66 -4.79
CA GLY A 348 -5.87 7.35 -5.54
C GLY A 348 -6.02 6.93 -7.01
N VAL A 349 -5.80 5.67 -7.36
CA VAL A 349 -5.89 5.19 -8.75
C VAL A 349 -7.26 5.46 -9.37
N THR A 350 -8.36 5.31 -8.62
CA THR A 350 -9.69 5.68 -9.11
C THR A 350 -9.74 7.13 -9.59
N SER A 351 -9.14 8.03 -8.82
CA SER A 351 -9.07 9.45 -9.17
C SER A 351 -8.25 9.72 -10.45
N MET A 352 -7.26 8.87 -10.74
CA MET A 352 -6.43 9.00 -11.95
C MET A 352 -7.16 8.57 -13.21
N ILE A 353 -7.83 7.42 -13.17
CA ILE A 353 -8.35 6.71 -14.35
C ILE A 353 -9.71 7.22 -14.83
N TYR A 354 -10.33 8.15 -14.10
CA TYR A 354 -11.59 8.78 -14.50
C TYR A 354 -11.48 10.30 -14.51
N LEU A 355 -12.07 10.94 -15.53
CA LEU A 355 -12.12 12.41 -15.67
C LEU A 355 -12.96 13.06 -14.57
N SER A 356 -13.97 12.36 -14.06
CA SER A 356 -14.77 12.73 -12.89
C SER A 356 -14.06 12.49 -11.57
N HIS A 357 -12.85 11.92 -11.57
CA HIS A 357 -12.14 11.45 -10.38
C HIS A 357 -12.90 10.38 -9.57
N GLY A 358 -13.91 9.72 -10.18
CA GLY A 358 -14.79 8.78 -9.49
C GLY A 358 -15.83 9.44 -8.57
N LEU A 359 -15.90 10.76 -8.55
CA LEU A 359 -16.82 11.50 -7.67
C LEU A 359 -18.25 11.49 -8.22
N GLY A 360 -19.19 11.02 -7.38
CA GLY A 360 -20.59 10.94 -7.75
C GLY A 360 -20.92 9.91 -8.83
N GLU A 361 -20.04 8.95 -9.06
CA GLU A 361 -20.21 7.90 -10.07
C GLU A 361 -20.65 6.59 -9.41
N ASP A 362 -21.60 5.94 -10.05
CA ASP A 362 -22.01 4.57 -9.73
C ASP A 362 -21.48 3.62 -10.82
N PHE A 363 -20.52 2.77 -10.45
CA PHE A 363 -19.91 1.81 -11.38
C PHE A 363 -20.73 0.51 -11.45
N ASN A 364 -21.94 0.61 -11.97
CA ASN A 364 -22.94 -0.48 -11.96
C ASN A 364 -22.88 -1.42 -13.17
N GLY A 365 -21.97 -1.16 -14.13
CA GLY A 365 -21.86 -1.97 -15.34
C GLY A 365 -20.56 -1.74 -16.10
N TYR A 366 -20.28 -2.65 -17.04
CA TYR A 366 -19.04 -2.62 -17.83
C TYR A 366 -18.91 -1.36 -18.70
N ASP A 367 -20.00 -0.75 -19.13
CA ASP A 367 -19.98 0.51 -19.90
C ASP A 367 -19.26 1.65 -19.15
N SER A 368 -19.33 1.66 -17.81
CA SER A 368 -18.65 2.67 -16.98
C SER A 368 -17.12 2.62 -17.12
N TYR A 369 -16.56 1.46 -17.47
CA TYR A 369 -15.11 1.26 -17.58
C TYR A 369 -14.56 1.57 -18.98
N PHE A 370 -15.41 1.80 -19.97
CA PHE A 370 -15.04 1.98 -21.38
C PHE A 370 -15.64 3.24 -22.02
N GLY A 371 -16.38 4.03 -21.24
CA GLY A 371 -17.02 5.25 -21.69
C GLY A 371 -16.10 6.46 -21.79
N GLY A 372 -16.67 7.61 -22.18
CA GLY A 372 -15.93 8.86 -22.35
C GLY A 372 -15.41 9.52 -21.07
N ASN A 373 -15.78 8.99 -19.89
CA ASN A 373 -15.26 9.42 -18.59
C ASN A 373 -13.89 8.82 -18.24
N VAL A 374 -13.42 7.86 -19.01
CA VAL A 374 -12.14 7.17 -18.73
C VAL A 374 -10.96 7.99 -19.23
N ASP A 375 -9.95 8.21 -18.38
CA ASP A 375 -8.70 8.86 -18.76
C ASP A 375 -7.69 7.82 -19.31
N GLY A 376 -7.61 7.78 -20.64
CA GLY A 376 -6.71 6.85 -21.34
C GLY A 376 -5.22 7.14 -21.10
N ASP A 377 -4.83 8.42 -20.86
CA ASP A 377 -3.46 8.80 -20.57
C ASP A 377 -3.03 8.31 -19.20
N ALA A 378 -3.91 8.38 -18.21
CA ALA A 378 -3.65 7.83 -16.88
C ALA A 378 -3.50 6.30 -16.89
N ILE A 379 -4.37 5.58 -17.62
CA ILE A 379 -4.26 4.13 -17.77
C ILE A 379 -2.95 3.76 -18.48
N MET A 380 -2.57 4.47 -19.53
CA MET A 380 -1.32 4.28 -20.24
C MET A 380 -0.12 4.53 -19.31
N TYR A 381 -0.14 5.63 -18.53
CA TYR A 381 0.89 5.91 -17.53
C TYR A 381 1.03 4.77 -16.51
N LEU A 382 -0.07 4.31 -15.91
CA LEU A 382 -0.06 3.22 -14.93
C LEU A 382 0.47 1.92 -15.52
N THR A 383 0.15 1.63 -16.79
CA THR A 383 0.69 0.47 -17.51
C THR A 383 2.21 0.58 -17.66
N LEU A 384 2.73 1.73 -18.05
CA LEU A 384 4.18 1.96 -18.18
C LEU A 384 4.85 1.98 -16.78
N ALA A 385 4.20 2.51 -15.75
CA ALA A 385 4.73 2.49 -14.39
C ALA A 385 4.91 1.05 -13.87
N ASN A 386 3.89 0.19 -14.01
CA ASN A 386 4.03 -1.22 -13.67
C ASN A 386 5.15 -1.89 -14.48
N LYS A 387 5.27 -1.58 -15.75
CA LYS A 387 6.31 -2.13 -16.61
C LYS A 387 7.71 -1.72 -16.15
N VAL A 388 7.97 -0.45 -15.92
CA VAL A 388 9.30 0.02 -15.48
C VAL A 388 9.68 -0.55 -14.11
N ILE A 389 8.73 -0.64 -13.18
CA ILE A 389 8.96 -1.21 -11.85
C ILE A 389 9.41 -2.66 -11.95
N HIS A 390 8.73 -3.50 -12.74
CA HIS A 390 9.08 -4.91 -12.91
C HIS A 390 10.31 -5.15 -13.80
N GLU A 391 10.63 -4.24 -14.73
CA GLU A 391 11.92 -4.28 -15.44
C GLU A 391 13.09 -4.02 -14.50
N VAL A 392 12.94 -3.09 -13.54
CA VAL A 392 13.98 -2.76 -12.56
C VAL A 392 14.09 -3.84 -11.49
N LYS A 393 12.96 -4.28 -10.94
CA LYS A 393 12.88 -5.28 -9.87
C LYS A 393 11.78 -6.30 -10.17
N PRO A 394 12.10 -7.42 -10.83
CA PRO A 394 11.09 -8.40 -11.29
C PRO A 394 10.18 -8.97 -10.19
N ASN A 395 10.62 -8.96 -8.93
CA ASN A 395 9.86 -9.42 -7.77
C ASN A 395 9.23 -8.26 -6.98
N ALA A 396 9.18 -7.07 -7.57
CA ALA A 396 8.47 -5.95 -6.97
C ALA A 396 6.99 -6.27 -6.77
N VAL A 397 6.37 -5.54 -5.86
CA VAL A 397 4.96 -5.63 -5.55
C VAL A 397 4.29 -4.31 -5.94
N THR A 398 3.26 -4.37 -6.77
CA THR A 398 2.46 -3.20 -7.11
C THR A 398 1.00 -3.42 -6.72
N ILE A 399 0.46 -2.47 -5.95
CA ILE A 399 -0.91 -2.52 -5.41
C ILE A 399 -1.64 -1.27 -5.86
N ALA A 400 -2.81 -1.42 -6.46
CA ALA A 400 -3.67 -0.29 -6.82
C ALA A 400 -4.70 -0.02 -5.71
N GLU A 401 -4.78 1.21 -5.25
CA GLU A 401 -5.94 1.69 -4.52
C GLU A 401 -7.00 2.12 -5.52
N GLU A 402 -7.96 1.23 -5.76
CA GLU A 402 -8.97 1.45 -6.79
C GLU A 402 -10.31 0.82 -6.37
N MET A 403 -11.36 1.64 -6.33
CA MET A 403 -12.67 1.27 -5.80
C MET A 403 -13.75 1.03 -6.87
N SER A 404 -13.51 1.44 -8.13
CA SER A 404 -14.54 1.33 -9.17
C SER A 404 -14.80 -0.09 -9.64
N GLY A 405 -13.83 -1.00 -9.45
CA GLY A 405 -13.89 -2.36 -9.95
C GLY A 405 -13.50 -2.51 -11.43
N MET A 406 -12.77 -1.54 -12.02
CA MET A 406 -12.33 -1.61 -13.43
C MET A 406 -11.64 -2.95 -13.72
N PRO A 407 -12.15 -3.71 -14.72
CA PRO A 407 -11.56 -5.00 -15.11
C PRO A 407 -10.13 -4.88 -15.63
N GLY A 408 -9.27 -5.84 -15.29
CA GLY A 408 -7.92 -5.94 -15.81
C GLY A 408 -6.89 -5.06 -15.13
N LEU A 409 -7.24 -4.37 -14.05
CA LEU A 409 -6.29 -3.51 -13.35
C LEU A 409 -5.14 -4.33 -12.76
N ALA A 410 -5.44 -5.42 -12.05
CA ALA A 410 -4.45 -6.36 -11.52
C ALA A 410 -4.32 -7.62 -12.41
N TYR A 411 -4.17 -7.40 -13.71
CA TYR A 411 -4.00 -8.43 -14.72
C TYR A 411 -2.77 -8.16 -15.59
N PRO A 412 -2.08 -9.20 -16.10
CA PRO A 412 -0.84 -9.01 -16.85
C PRO A 412 -1.00 -8.11 -18.09
N ILE A 413 -0.05 -7.20 -18.31
CA ILE A 413 -0.03 -6.30 -19.47
C ILE A 413 -0.10 -7.08 -20.78
N ALA A 414 0.69 -8.17 -20.88
CA ALA A 414 0.74 -9.00 -22.07
C ALA A 414 -0.62 -9.60 -22.45
N ASP A 415 -1.54 -9.70 -21.53
CA ASP A 415 -2.84 -10.34 -21.67
C ASP A 415 -4.02 -9.34 -21.68
N GLY A 416 -3.71 -8.03 -21.74
CA GLY A 416 -4.69 -6.94 -21.83
C GLY A 416 -4.97 -6.19 -20.53
N GLY A 417 -4.21 -6.46 -19.48
CA GLY A 417 -4.30 -5.76 -18.20
C GLY A 417 -3.39 -4.52 -18.09
N VAL A 418 -3.52 -3.83 -16.96
CA VAL A 418 -2.71 -2.65 -16.59
C VAL A 418 -1.39 -3.05 -15.91
N GLY A 419 -1.32 -4.26 -15.37
CA GLY A 419 -0.09 -4.86 -14.85
C GLY A 419 0.17 -4.71 -13.36
N PHE A 420 -0.78 -4.24 -12.56
CA PHE A 420 -0.66 -4.34 -11.11
C PHE A 420 -0.63 -5.80 -10.66
N ASP A 421 0.08 -6.10 -9.59
CA ASP A 421 0.05 -7.43 -8.98
C ASP A 421 -1.20 -7.64 -8.14
N TYR A 422 -1.69 -6.57 -7.51
CA TYR A 422 -2.83 -6.59 -6.59
C TYR A 422 -3.64 -5.29 -6.71
N ARG A 423 -4.87 -5.38 -6.23
CA ARG A 423 -5.70 -4.22 -5.90
C ARG A 423 -6.20 -4.32 -4.46
N LEU A 424 -6.48 -3.20 -3.81
CA LEU A 424 -7.10 -3.20 -2.48
C LEU A 424 -8.56 -3.66 -2.58
N ALA A 425 -8.98 -4.53 -1.66
CA ALA A 425 -10.37 -4.96 -1.55
C ALA A 425 -11.19 -3.96 -0.71
N MET A 426 -11.35 -2.74 -1.22
CA MET A 426 -11.91 -1.59 -0.50
C MET A 426 -13.35 -1.79 -0.03
N GLY A 427 -14.12 -2.67 -0.67
CA GLY A 427 -15.48 -2.99 -0.23
C GLY A 427 -15.53 -3.75 1.10
N ILE A 428 -14.46 -4.43 1.52
CA ILE A 428 -14.45 -5.21 2.77
C ILE A 428 -14.49 -4.31 4.01
N PRO A 429 -13.61 -3.31 4.18
CA PRO A 429 -13.70 -2.40 5.33
C PRO A 429 -15.00 -1.60 5.34
N ASP A 430 -15.49 -1.15 4.18
CA ASP A 430 -16.78 -0.46 4.09
C ASP A 430 -17.95 -1.35 4.55
N PHE A 431 -17.93 -2.62 4.14
CA PHE A 431 -18.90 -3.61 4.64
C PHE A 431 -18.82 -3.74 6.16
N TRP A 432 -17.63 -3.95 6.74
CA TRP A 432 -17.48 -4.14 8.18
C TRP A 432 -17.96 -2.94 8.98
N ILE A 433 -17.56 -1.72 8.59
CA ILE A 433 -17.99 -0.48 9.26
C ILE A 433 -19.50 -0.34 9.23
N LYS A 434 -20.09 -0.48 8.04
CA LYS A 434 -21.54 -0.38 7.85
C LYS A 434 -22.27 -1.46 8.63
N TYR A 435 -21.79 -2.71 8.57
CA TYR A 435 -22.46 -3.84 9.18
C TYR A 435 -22.42 -3.76 10.71
N ILE A 436 -21.29 -3.40 11.30
CA ILE A 436 -21.16 -3.17 12.74
C ILE A 436 -22.05 -2.00 13.22
N LYS A 437 -22.13 -0.95 12.41
CA LYS A 437 -22.86 0.27 12.76
C LYS A 437 -24.37 0.12 12.65
N GLU A 438 -24.84 -0.58 11.63
CA GLU A 438 -26.28 -0.61 11.25
C GLU A 438 -27.00 -1.89 11.66
N VAL A 439 -26.29 -3.00 11.87
CA VAL A 439 -26.86 -4.32 12.16
C VAL A 439 -26.33 -4.86 13.48
N LYS A 440 -27.22 -5.23 14.39
CA LYS A 440 -26.84 -5.91 15.63
C LYS A 440 -26.27 -7.30 15.30
N ASP A 441 -25.27 -7.75 16.04
CA ASP A 441 -24.63 -9.04 15.75
C ASP A 441 -25.57 -10.25 15.95
N GLU A 442 -26.62 -10.11 16.74
CA GLU A 442 -27.68 -11.13 16.82
C GLU A 442 -28.40 -11.33 15.49
N ASP A 443 -28.40 -10.34 14.61
CA ASP A 443 -29.07 -10.36 13.30
C ASP A 443 -28.06 -10.59 12.14
N TRP A 444 -26.78 -10.80 12.43
CA TRP A 444 -25.77 -11.01 11.39
C TRP A 444 -26.02 -12.29 10.60
N LYS A 445 -25.86 -12.21 9.28
CA LYS A 445 -26.04 -13.30 8.33
C LYS A 445 -24.69 -13.93 8.00
N ALA A 446 -24.46 -15.16 8.45
CA ALA A 446 -23.19 -15.87 8.28
C ALA A 446 -22.81 -16.03 6.79
N GLY A 447 -23.80 -16.38 5.94
CA GLY A 447 -23.62 -16.51 4.50
C GLY A 447 -23.35 -15.17 3.82
N HIS A 448 -23.98 -14.09 4.28
CA HIS A 448 -23.72 -12.75 3.76
C HIS A 448 -22.30 -12.28 4.09
N ILE A 449 -21.85 -12.47 5.33
CA ILE A 449 -20.45 -12.19 5.72
C ILE A 449 -19.48 -12.97 4.82
N TYR A 450 -19.71 -14.26 4.64
CA TYR A 450 -18.85 -15.08 3.77
C TYR A 450 -18.85 -14.59 2.33
N TYR A 451 -20.03 -14.21 1.80
CA TYR A 451 -20.15 -13.66 0.46
C TYR A 451 -19.32 -12.39 0.29
N GLU A 452 -19.45 -11.42 1.20
CA GLU A 452 -18.70 -10.15 1.13
C GLU A 452 -17.18 -10.36 1.23
N MET A 453 -16.74 -11.32 2.04
CA MET A 453 -15.32 -11.68 2.15
C MET A 453 -14.77 -12.37 0.91
N THR A 454 -15.61 -12.96 0.07
CA THR A 454 -15.21 -13.74 -1.11
C THR A 454 -15.67 -13.16 -2.43
N ASN A 455 -16.54 -12.15 -2.43
CA ASN A 455 -17.06 -11.49 -3.62
C ASN A 455 -15.99 -10.58 -4.25
N ARG A 456 -15.31 -11.10 -5.25
CA ARG A 456 -14.25 -10.41 -5.99
C ARG A 456 -14.09 -10.99 -7.40
N ARG A 457 -13.35 -10.28 -8.25
CA ARG A 457 -12.98 -10.82 -9.55
C ARG A 457 -12.06 -12.03 -9.38
N GLU A 458 -12.36 -13.11 -10.07
CA GLU A 458 -11.64 -14.38 -9.96
C GLU A 458 -10.23 -14.35 -10.56
N ASP A 459 -10.01 -13.47 -11.53
CA ASP A 459 -8.81 -13.34 -12.32
C ASP A 459 -7.83 -12.29 -11.77
N GLU A 460 -8.21 -11.54 -10.75
CA GLU A 460 -7.40 -10.53 -10.11
C GLU A 460 -7.11 -10.85 -8.64
N LYS A 461 -5.88 -10.61 -8.21
CA LYS A 461 -5.50 -10.75 -6.80
C LYS A 461 -5.83 -9.48 -6.02
N THR A 462 -6.28 -9.66 -4.78
CA THR A 462 -6.62 -8.56 -3.89
C THR A 462 -5.85 -8.62 -2.57
N ILE A 463 -5.68 -7.46 -1.96
CA ILE A 463 -5.28 -7.33 -0.56
C ILE A 463 -6.53 -7.05 0.25
N SER A 464 -6.91 -8.00 1.10
CA SER A 464 -8.09 -7.88 1.97
C SER A 464 -7.70 -7.28 3.31
N TYR A 465 -8.57 -6.47 3.88
CA TYR A 465 -8.35 -5.85 5.21
C TYR A 465 -9.68 -5.50 5.85
N ALA A 466 -9.73 -5.53 7.18
CA ALA A 466 -10.92 -5.12 7.92
C ALA A 466 -10.95 -3.60 8.12
N GLU A 467 -9.79 -3.01 8.35
CA GLU A 467 -9.58 -1.57 8.46
C GLU A 467 -8.14 -1.20 8.09
N SER A 468 -7.94 0.00 7.53
CA SER A 468 -6.65 0.63 7.26
C SER A 468 -6.56 1.96 8.03
N HIS A 469 -5.62 2.84 7.65
CA HIS A 469 -5.57 4.19 8.22
C HIS A 469 -6.84 5.02 7.92
N ASP A 470 -7.51 4.76 6.78
CA ASP A 470 -8.65 5.57 6.32
C ASP A 470 -9.87 5.47 7.24
N GLN A 471 -10.12 4.28 7.80
CA GLN A 471 -11.36 4.03 8.54
C GLN A 471 -11.38 4.67 9.94
N ALA A 472 -10.22 5.06 10.46
CA ALA A 472 -10.09 5.69 11.79
C ALA A 472 -9.67 7.16 11.72
N LEU A 473 -9.79 7.79 10.54
CA LEU A 473 -9.48 9.21 10.38
C LEU A 473 -10.47 10.10 11.11
N VAL A 474 -10.05 11.31 11.35
CA VAL A 474 -10.71 12.38 12.11
C VAL A 474 -12.22 12.25 12.22
N GLY A 475 -12.71 12.00 13.44
CA GLY A 475 -14.14 11.91 13.74
C GLY A 475 -14.76 10.53 13.51
N ASP A 476 -13.99 9.56 13.04
CA ASP A 476 -14.43 8.17 12.92
C ASP A 476 -13.77 7.26 13.96
N LYS A 477 -14.17 5.99 14.02
CA LYS A 477 -13.78 5.05 15.08
C LYS A 477 -13.14 3.79 14.48
N THR A 478 -12.12 3.26 15.15
CA THR A 478 -11.61 1.91 14.88
C THR A 478 -12.71 0.86 15.08
N ILE A 479 -12.56 -0.31 14.46
CA ILE A 479 -13.51 -1.43 14.63
C ILE A 479 -13.68 -1.79 16.11
N ILE A 480 -12.58 -1.94 16.84
CA ILE A 480 -12.67 -2.28 18.26
C ILE A 480 -13.42 -1.20 19.06
N PHE A 481 -13.17 0.07 18.79
CA PHE A 481 -13.85 1.16 19.46
C PHE A 481 -15.35 1.23 19.12
N ARG A 482 -15.72 0.87 17.87
CA ARG A 482 -17.14 0.73 17.49
C ARG A 482 -17.84 -0.40 18.24
N LEU A 483 -17.12 -1.50 18.50
CA LEU A 483 -17.66 -2.66 19.19
C LEU A 483 -17.80 -2.46 20.71
N VAL A 484 -16.89 -1.70 21.32
CA VAL A 484 -16.74 -1.61 22.79
C VAL A 484 -17.07 -0.22 23.32
N ASP A 485 -16.84 0.84 22.54
CA ASP A 485 -17.05 2.26 22.88
C ASP A 485 -16.34 2.65 24.20
N ALA A 486 -16.98 3.46 25.02
CA ALA A 486 -16.41 4.01 26.26
C ALA A 486 -16.01 2.95 27.30
N ASP A 487 -16.58 1.74 27.23
CA ASP A 487 -16.20 0.63 28.10
C ASP A 487 -14.73 0.22 27.95
N MET A 488 -14.09 0.58 26.82
CA MET A 488 -12.67 0.40 26.61
C MET A 488 -11.80 1.10 27.67
N TYR A 489 -12.24 2.21 28.21
CA TYR A 489 -11.49 2.98 29.21
C TYR A 489 -11.62 2.43 30.63
N TRP A 490 -12.66 1.62 30.92
CA TRP A 490 -13.01 1.22 32.25
C TRP A 490 -13.04 -0.30 32.47
N HIS A 491 -13.18 -1.06 31.39
CA HIS A 491 -13.46 -2.48 31.45
C HIS A 491 -12.55 -3.34 30.57
N PHE A 492 -11.51 -2.75 29.96
CA PHE A 492 -10.58 -3.44 29.05
C PHE A 492 -9.37 -4.06 29.78
N GLU A 493 -9.65 -4.59 31.00
CA GLU A 493 -8.66 -5.16 31.91
C GLU A 493 -9.16 -6.49 32.47
N HIS A 494 -8.23 -7.43 32.71
CA HIS A 494 -8.52 -8.71 33.30
C HIS A 494 -9.17 -8.55 34.68
N GLY A 495 -10.26 -9.27 34.92
CA GLY A 495 -11.03 -9.20 36.17
C GLY A 495 -12.02 -8.04 36.26
N HIS A 496 -12.01 -7.13 35.31
CA HIS A 496 -12.90 -5.96 35.26
C HIS A 496 -13.74 -5.90 33.99
N SER A 497 -13.74 -6.93 33.15
CA SER A 497 -14.51 -6.96 31.90
C SER A 497 -16.03 -6.93 32.16
N ASN A 498 -16.77 -6.52 31.17
CA ASN A 498 -18.21 -6.62 31.11
C ASN A 498 -18.66 -7.25 29.78
N TYR A 499 -19.96 -7.48 29.64
CA TYR A 499 -20.53 -8.12 28.47
C TYR A 499 -20.15 -7.38 27.13
N THR A 500 -20.16 -6.05 27.15
CA THR A 500 -19.82 -5.25 25.95
C THR A 500 -18.37 -5.50 25.52
N VAL A 501 -17.45 -5.53 26.46
CA VAL A 501 -16.02 -5.76 26.20
C VAL A 501 -15.79 -7.21 25.74
N ASP A 502 -16.35 -8.19 26.44
CA ASP A 502 -16.22 -9.61 26.09
C ASP A 502 -16.76 -9.89 24.69
N ARG A 503 -17.95 -9.35 24.38
CA ARG A 503 -18.55 -9.39 23.04
C ARG A 503 -17.65 -8.74 21.98
N GLY A 504 -17.17 -7.53 22.27
CA GLY A 504 -16.34 -6.77 21.34
C GLY A 504 -15.01 -7.47 21.01
N ILE A 505 -14.35 -8.03 22.03
CA ILE A 505 -13.11 -8.81 21.86
C ILE A 505 -13.36 -10.07 21.01
N ALA A 506 -14.45 -10.80 21.28
CA ALA A 506 -14.80 -12.00 20.51
C ALA A 506 -15.02 -11.65 19.03
N LEU A 507 -15.86 -10.66 18.75
CA LEU A 507 -16.16 -10.22 17.37
C LEU A 507 -14.93 -9.65 16.65
N HIS A 508 -14.10 -8.86 17.32
CA HIS A 508 -12.86 -8.31 16.73
C HIS A 508 -11.94 -9.42 16.22
N LYS A 509 -11.72 -10.48 17.02
CA LYS A 509 -10.92 -11.64 16.61
C LYS A 509 -11.54 -12.36 15.41
N MET A 510 -12.86 -12.60 15.45
CA MET A 510 -13.57 -13.29 14.37
C MET A 510 -13.55 -12.50 13.05
N ILE A 511 -13.77 -11.18 13.11
CA ILE A 511 -13.71 -10.28 11.94
C ILE A 511 -12.33 -10.36 11.29
N ARG A 512 -11.26 -10.25 12.08
CA ARG A 512 -9.89 -10.32 11.57
C ARG A 512 -9.58 -11.70 10.99
N LEU A 513 -9.97 -12.76 11.66
CA LEU A 513 -9.72 -14.13 11.20
C LEU A 513 -10.42 -14.43 9.87
N ILE A 514 -11.70 -14.09 9.72
CA ILE A 514 -12.41 -14.38 8.47
C ILE A 514 -11.85 -13.53 7.32
N THR A 515 -11.53 -12.27 7.58
CA THR A 515 -10.91 -11.38 6.58
C THR A 515 -9.55 -11.91 6.12
N ALA A 516 -8.69 -12.36 7.06
CA ALA A 516 -7.35 -12.86 6.76
C ALA A 516 -7.36 -14.26 6.14
N SER A 517 -8.30 -15.13 6.51
CA SER A 517 -8.33 -16.51 6.02
C SER A 517 -8.98 -16.68 4.64
N THR A 518 -9.78 -15.72 4.20
CA THR A 518 -10.45 -15.75 2.88
C THR A 518 -9.67 -15.04 1.76
N ILE A 519 -8.47 -14.55 2.00
CA ILE A 519 -7.64 -13.80 1.02
C ILE A 519 -7.35 -14.60 -0.25
N ASN A 520 -7.15 -13.92 -1.39
CA ASN A 520 -6.62 -14.51 -2.63
C ASN A 520 -5.28 -13.93 -3.08
N GLY A 521 -4.73 -13.00 -2.34
CA GLY A 521 -3.45 -12.35 -2.60
C GLY A 521 -2.73 -11.99 -1.31
N GLY A 522 -3.34 -11.17 -0.48
CA GLY A 522 -2.75 -10.76 0.78
C GLY A 522 -3.76 -10.21 1.78
N TYR A 523 -3.25 -9.97 2.98
CA TYR A 523 -3.94 -9.36 4.10
C TYR A 523 -3.18 -8.13 4.57
N LEU A 524 -3.90 -7.06 4.92
CA LEU A 524 -3.31 -5.85 5.47
C LEU A 524 -3.92 -5.55 6.84
N THR A 525 -3.08 -5.08 7.75
CA THR A 525 -3.49 -4.45 9.01
C THR A 525 -2.79 -3.12 9.17
N PHE A 526 -3.49 -2.13 9.73
CA PHE A 526 -2.90 -0.85 10.08
C PHE A 526 -2.32 -0.90 11.50
N MET A 527 -1.20 -0.22 11.70
CA MET A 527 -0.45 -0.12 12.96
C MET A 527 -1.33 0.20 14.16
N GLY A 528 -1.41 -0.72 15.10
CA GLY A 528 -2.23 -0.65 16.31
C GLY A 528 -3.55 -1.43 16.24
N ASN A 529 -4.08 -1.69 15.06
CA ASN A 529 -5.34 -2.43 14.91
C ASN A 529 -5.20 -3.90 15.32
N GLU A 530 -4.00 -4.46 15.22
CA GLU A 530 -3.69 -5.83 15.62
C GLU A 530 -3.89 -6.09 17.11
N PHE A 531 -3.71 -5.07 17.94
CA PHE A 531 -3.95 -5.18 19.38
C PHE A 531 -5.18 -4.39 19.87
N GLY A 532 -5.94 -3.78 18.93
CA GLY A 532 -7.13 -3.02 19.27
C GLY A 532 -6.85 -1.66 19.90
N HIS A 533 -5.87 -0.91 19.36
CA HIS A 533 -5.58 0.45 19.83
C HIS A 533 -6.86 1.30 19.87
N PRO A 534 -7.17 1.96 20.99
CA PRO A 534 -8.50 2.53 21.22
C PRO A 534 -8.76 3.83 20.46
N GLU A 535 -7.73 4.58 20.11
CA GLU A 535 -7.86 5.94 19.63
C GLU A 535 -7.98 6.00 18.11
N TRP A 536 -8.76 6.96 17.63
CA TRP A 536 -8.77 7.37 16.22
C TRP A 536 -7.47 8.08 15.84
N ILE A 537 -7.33 8.45 14.56
CA ILE A 537 -6.16 9.19 14.06
C ILE A 537 -6.56 10.64 13.84
N ASP A 538 -5.86 11.57 14.51
CA ASP A 538 -6.01 13.01 14.32
C ASP A 538 -4.65 13.69 14.48
N PHE A 539 -4.08 14.11 13.35
CA PHE A 539 -2.78 14.76 13.32
C PHE A 539 -2.85 16.19 13.83
N PRO A 540 -1.72 16.77 14.29
CA PRO A 540 -1.67 18.15 14.75
C PRO A 540 -2.22 19.12 13.70
N ARG A 541 -3.22 19.87 14.08
CA ARG A 541 -3.89 20.90 13.28
C ARG A 541 -4.48 21.97 14.19
N GLU A 542 -4.86 23.12 13.65
CA GLU A 542 -5.43 24.23 14.43
C GLU A 542 -6.65 23.78 15.25
N GLY A 543 -7.54 22.99 14.67
CA GLY A 543 -8.78 22.53 15.32
C GLY A 543 -8.59 21.61 16.53
N ASN A 544 -7.39 21.02 16.73
CA ASN A 544 -7.07 20.21 17.90
C ASN A 544 -5.95 20.82 18.76
N GLY A 545 -5.64 22.11 18.55
CA GLY A 545 -4.58 22.82 19.29
C GLY A 545 -3.16 22.31 18.99
N TRP A 546 -2.94 21.77 17.79
CA TRP A 546 -1.65 21.20 17.36
C TRP A 546 -1.21 20.00 18.20
N SER A 547 -2.15 19.24 18.75
CA SER A 547 -1.92 18.11 19.65
C SER A 547 -1.47 16.86 18.89
N TYR A 548 -0.46 16.16 19.41
CA TYR A 548 -0.01 14.85 18.95
C TYR A 548 -0.73 13.68 19.65
N LYS A 549 -1.67 13.95 20.55
CA LYS A 549 -2.33 12.95 21.39
C LYS A 549 -2.89 11.77 20.57
N TYR A 550 -3.51 12.06 19.43
CA TYR A 550 -4.11 11.05 18.56
C TYR A 550 -3.25 10.74 17.29
N ALA A 551 -2.03 11.25 17.25
CA ALA A 551 -1.04 10.97 16.21
C ALA A 551 0.13 10.14 16.76
N ARG A 552 -0.18 9.14 17.59
CA ARG A 552 0.79 8.26 18.26
C ARG A 552 0.24 6.84 18.38
N ARG A 553 1.07 5.91 18.83
CA ARG A 553 0.66 4.56 19.21
C ARG A 553 1.14 4.25 20.61
N GLN A 554 0.22 3.84 21.49
CA GLN A 554 0.49 3.56 22.91
C GLN A 554 0.91 2.10 23.08
N TRP A 555 2.21 1.83 22.90
CA TRP A 555 2.78 0.50 23.03
C TRP A 555 2.70 -0.06 24.46
N SER A 556 2.66 0.80 25.47
CA SER A 556 2.47 0.40 26.86
C SER A 556 1.16 -0.33 27.10
N LEU A 557 0.13 -0.09 26.28
CA LEU A 557 -1.13 -0.83 26.36
C LEU A 557 -0.94 -2.30 26.02
N VAL A 558 -0.22 -2.60 24.97
CA VAL A 558 0.03 -3.97 24.54
C VAL A 558 1.10 -4.66 25.38
N ASP A 559 2.03 -3.89 25.95
CA ASP A 559 3.10 -4.43 26.80
C ASP A 559 2.62 -4.75 28.22
N ASN A 560 1.44 -4.28 28.62
CA ASN A 560 0.85 -4.58 29.93
C ASN A 560 0.02 -5.87 29.86
N PRO A 561 0.45 -6.96 30.53
CA PRO A 561 -0.24 -8.25 30.47
C PRO A 561 -1.59 -8.25 31.19
N ASN A 562 -1.92 -7.22 31.95
CA ASN A 562 -3.23 -7.11 32.63
C ASN A 562 -4.32 -6.58 31.70
N TYR A 563 -3.96 -6.06 30.54
CA TYR A 563 -4.90 -5.51 29.57
C TYR A 563 -5.18 -6.47 28.43
N PHE A 564 -6.41 -6.48 27.93
CA PHE A 564 -6.83 -7.31 26.80
C PHE A 564 -6.14 -6.93 25.47
N PHE A 565 -5.47 -5.77 25.38
CA PHE A 565 -4.64 -5.43 24.25
C PHE A 565 -3.51 -6.44 24.01
N SER A 566 -2.91 -6.96 25.09
CA SER A 566 -1.87 -7.99 25.00
C SER A 566 -2.42 -9.33 24.47
N ASP A 567 -3.66 -9.66 24.82
CA ASP A 567 -4.32 -10.90 24.37
C ASP A 567 -4.69 -10.83 22.89
N LEU A 568 -5.21 -9.68 22.44
CA LEU A 568 -5.50 -9.41 21.04
C LEU A 568 -4.22 -9.49 20.20
N ASN A 569 -3.12 -8.92 20.69
CA ASN A 569 -1.82 -8.98 20.02
C ASN A 569 -1.29 -10.43 19.92
N ARG A 570 -1.46 -11.25 20.96
CA ARG A 570 -1.13 -12.69 20.93
C ARG A 570 -1.99 -13.43 19.90
N PHE A 571 -3.27 -13.12 19.83
CA PHE A 571 -4.17 -13.70 18.84
C PHE A 571 -3.70 -13.36 17.43
N ASP A 572 -3.40 -12.09 17.15
CA ASP A 572 -2.90 -11.65 15.84
C ASP A 572 -1.60 -12.36 15.47
N ASN A 573 -0.65 -12.44 16.40
CA ASN A 573 0.60 -13.18 16.22
C ASN A 573 0.33 -14.65 15.82
N LYS A 574 -0.52 -15.34 16.57
CA LYS A 574 -0.83 -16.74 16.29
C LYS A 574 -1.56 -16.93 14.97
N MET A 575 -2.51 -16.04 14.66
CA MET A 575 -3.26 -16.03 13.41
C MET A 575 -2.33 -15.83 12.22
N VAL A 576 -1.49 -14.80 12.24
CA VAL A 576 -0.60 -14.46 11.13
C VAL A 576 0.41 -15.59 10.87
N HIS A 577 1.04 -16.13 11.90
CA HIS A 577 1.97 -17.25 11.75
C HIS A 577 1.30 -18.50 11.19
N LEU A 578 0.11 -18.88 11.71
CA LEU A 578 -0.66 -20.01 11.21
C LEU A 578 -1.03 -19.82 9.74
N LEU A 579 -1.58 -18.67 9.39
CA LEU A 579 -2.05 -18.42 8.04
C LEU A 579 -0.88 -18.33 7.05
N ARG A 580 0.23 -17.69 7.40
CA ARG A 580 1.43 -17.67 6.56
C ARG A 580 1.97 -19.06 6.27
N GLN A 581 1.95 -19.94 7.25
CA GLN A 581 2.44 -21.30 7.10
C GLN A 581 1.56 -22.14 6.16
N HIS A 582 0.24 -21.94 6.18
CA HIS A 582 -0.74 -22.79 5.51
C HIS A 582 -1.42 -22.16 4.28
N LEU A 583 -1.55 -20.82 4.26
CA LEU A 583 -2.15 -20.13 3.11
C LEU A 583 -1.09 -19.80 2.05
N LEU A 584 -0.52 -20.80 1.47
CA LEU A 584 0.29 -20.61 0.28
C LEU A 584 -0.63 -20.19 -0.87
N ILE A 585 -0.24 -19.19 -1.67
CA ILE A 585 -0.89 -18.89 -2.94
C ILE A 585 -0.45 -19.99 -3.92
N GLN A 586 -0.93 -21.20 -3.70
CA GLN A 586 -0.66 -22.36 -4.55
C GLN A 586 -1.80 -22.56 -5.54
N ASN A 587 -1.48 -23.22 -6.64
CA ASN A 587 -2.51 -23.80 -7.49
C ASN A 587 -3.36 -24.74 -6.63
N PRO A 588 -4.70 -24.72 -6.81
CA PRO A 588 -5.59 -25.59 -6.06
C PRO A 588 -5.18 -27.06 -6.21
N THR A 589 -5.35 -27.81 -5.14
CA THR A 589 -5.17 -29.26 -5.16
C THR A 589 -6.14 -29.94 -6.15
N ALA A 590 -5.87 -31.18 -6.52
CA ALA A 590 -6.78 -31.92 -7.40
C ALA A 590 -8.18 -32.07 -6.79
N GLU A 591 -8.27 -32.19 -5.46
CA GLU A 591 -9.53 -32.29 -4.71
C GLU A 591 -10.28 -30.95 -4.73
N GLU A 592 -9.61 -29.84 -4.47
CA GLU A 592 -10.18 -28.51 -4.59
C GLU A 592 -10.66 -28.19 -6.01
N LYS A 593 -9.99 -28.72 -7.04
CA LYS A 593 -10.43 -28.59 -8.43
C LYS A 593 -11.70 -29.40 -8.73
N GLN A 594 -11.90 -30.53 -8.07
CA GLN A 594 -13.06 -31.40 -8.28
C GLN A 594 -14.37 -30.75 -7.79
N TYR A 595 -14.31 -29.92 -6.74
CA TYR A 595 -15.48 -29.24 -6.17
C TYR A 595 -15.78 -27.87 -6.78
N ARG A 596 -15.02 -27.48 -7.80
CA ARG A 596 -15.23 -26.19 -8.49
C ARG A 596 -16.21 -26.34 -9.63
N VAL A 597 -17.37 -25.78 -9.46
CA VAL A 597 -18.30 -25.49 -10.56
C VAL A 597 -17.97 -24.08 -11.04
N GLY A 598 -17.20 -23.99 -12.13
CA GLY A 598 -16.74 -22.70 -12.66
C GLY A 598 -15.27 -22.39 -12.38
N LYS A 599 -14.69 -21.61 -13.22
CA LYS A 599 -13.27 -21.36 -13.35
C LYS A 599 -12.70 -20.53 -12.19
N HIS A 600 -11.63 -20.99 -11.58
CA HIS A 600 -10.65 -20.17 -10.85
C HIS A 600 -11.04 -19.49 -9.54
N LEU A 601 -12.01 -20.00 -8.77
CA LEU A 601 -12.10 -19.51 -7.40
C LEU A 601 -10.93 -20.01 -6.58
N PRO A 602 -10.29 -19.12 -5.87
CA PRO A 602 -9.23 -19.50 -4.98
C PRO A 602 -9.84 -20.27 -3.82
N TRP A 603 -9.73 -21.61 -3.82
CA TRP A 603 -9.07 -22.10 -2.68
C TRP A 603 -9.86 -22.05 -1.37
N VAL A 604 -11.06 -21.45 -1.35
CA VAL A 604 -11.99 -21.45 -0.22
C VAL A 604 -13.18 -22.30 -0.58
N LEU A 605 -13.30 -23.47 0.02
CA LEU A 605 -14.40 -24.40 -0.18
C LEU A 605 -15.39 -24.29 0.96
N LYS A 606 -16.59 -23.78 0.68
CA LYS A 606 -17.66 -23.67 1.66
C LYS A 606 -18.31 -25.05 1.92
N TRP A 607 -18.38 -25.44 3.18
CA TRP A 607 -18.99 -26.70 3.62
C TRP A 607 -20.33 -26.51 4.31
N CYS A 608 -20.48 -25.42 5.05
CA CYS A 608 -21.69 -25.08 5.77
C CYS A 608 -21.99 -23.60 5.63
N ASP A 609 -23.27 -23.29 5.49
CA ASP A 609 -23.82 -21.95 5.42
C ASP A 609 -25.23 -21.99 6.01
N ASN A 610 -25.32 -21.91 7.35
CA ASN A 610 -26.57 -21.99 8.06
C ASN A 610 -26.93 -20.64 8.66
N GLU A 611 -27.80 -19.91 8.00
CA GLU A 611 -28.27 -18.60 8.43
C GLU A 611 -29.08 -18.65 9.73
N GLY A 612 -29.86 -19.73 9.96
CA GLY A 612 -30.67 -19.90 11.16
C GLY A 612 -29.84 -20.11 12.41
N ASP A 613 -28.73 -20.81 12.28
CA ASP A 613 -27.76 -21.04 13.37
C ASP A 613 -26.66 -19.98 13.39
N GLN A 614 -26.54 -19.14 12.37
CA GLN A 614 -25.46 -18.17 12.15
C GLN A 614 -24.07 -18.83 12.10
N VAL A 615 -23.99 -20.02 11.49
CA VAL A 615 -22.76 -20.80 11.36
C VAL A 615 -22.30 -20.84 9.91
N VAL A 616 -21.03 -20.57 9.68
CA VAL A 616 -20.37 -20.79 8.39
C VAL A 616 -19.10 -21.61 8.59
N ALA A 617 -18.88 -22.56 7.68
CA ALA A 617 -17.66 -23.35 7.67
C ALA A 617 -17.11 -23.47 6.25
N TYR A 618 -15.80 -23.38 6.12
CA TYR A 618 -15.08 -23.52 4.85
C TYR A 618 -13.67 -24.06 5.10
N SER A 619 -13.13 -24.73 4.11
CA SER A 619 -11.72 -25.15 4.14
C SER A 619 -10.88 -24.35 3.18
N ARG A 620 -9.59 -24.33 3.48
CA ARG A 620 -8.56 -23.76 2.66
C ARG A 620 -7.26 -24.54 2.83
N GLY A 621 -6.86 -25.27 1.79
CA GLY A 621 -5.79 -26.24 1.93
C GLY A 621 -6.14 -27.29 2.98
N ASP A 622 -5.25 -27.51 3.93
CA ASP A 622 -5.42 -28.46 5.04
C ASP A 622 -6.12 -27.87 6.27
N LEU A 623 -6.53 -26.58 6.22
CA LEU A 623 -7.23 -25.91 7.29
C LEU A 623 -8.75 -25.87 7.06
N LEU A 624 -9.52 -26.17 8.10
CA LEU A 624 -10.96 -26.01 8.18
C LEU A 624 -11.30 -24.91 9.19
N PHE A 625 -12.01 -23.90 8.72
CA PHE A 625 -12.45 -22.74 9.51
C PHE A 625 -13.93 -22.88 9.81
N ILE A 626 -14.33 -22.75 11.06
CA ILE A 626 -15.71 -22.83 11.53
C ILE A 626 -16.00 -21.60 12.37
N PHE A 627 -17.02 -20.82 11.99
CA PHE A 627 -17.44 -19.62 12.69
C PHE A 627 -18.86 -19.81 13.21
N ASN A 628 -19.06 -19.61 14.49
CA ASN A 628 -20.37 -19.47 15.13
C ASN A 628 -20.57 -18.00 15.50
N TRP A 629 -21.29 -17.25 14.66
CA TRP A 629 -21.61 -15.85 14.89
C TRP A 629 -22.74 -15.63 15.87
N ASN A 630 -23.47 -16.72 16.26
CA ASN A 630 -24.60 -16.63 17.17
C ASN A 630 -24.16 -16.15 18.55
N GLY A 631 -24.77 -15.05 19.01
CA GLY A 631 -24.41 -14.43 20.27
C GLY A 631 -25.01 -15.10 21.53
N GLN A 632 -25.98 -16.00 21.34
CA GLN A 632 -26.76 -16.56 22.45
C GLN A 632 -26.67 -18.08 22.51
N LYS A 633 -26.31 -18.74 21.42
CA LYS A 633 -26.38 -20.19 21.28
C LYS A 633 -25.01 -20.82 21.06
N SER A 634 -24.58 -21.62 22.03
CA SER A 634 -23.52 -22.60 21.86
C SER A 634 -24.13 -23.94 21.43
N PHE A 635 -23.45 -24.65 20.54
CA PHE A 635 -23.92 -25.93 20.02
C PHE A 635 -23.09 -27.06 20.62
N ALA A 636 -23.74 -28.01 21.28
CA ALA A 636 -23.03 -29.09 21.97
C ALA A 636 -22.43 -30.13 21.03
N ASP A 637 -23.08 -30.40 19.89
CA ASP A 637 -22.70 -31.44 18.93
C ASP A 637 -23.03 -30.99 17.47
N TYR A 638 -22.39 -29.89 17.04
CA TYR A 638 -22.67 -29.35 15.71
C TYR A 638 -21.98 -30.17 14.62
N GLY A 639 -22.77 -30.75 13.75
CA GLY A 639 -22.27 -31.58 12.65
C GLY A 639 -22.04 -30.81 11.35
N ILE A 640 -20.87 -30.96 10.78
CA ILE A 640 -20.50 -30.38 9.48
C ILE A 640 -19.99 -31.50 8.59
N LEU A 641 -20.53 -31.61 7.37
CA LEU A 641 -20.10 -32.60 6.40
C LEU A 641 -18.83 -32.13 5.70
N VAL A 642 -17.70 -32.77 5.99
CA VAL A 642 -16.36 -32.41 5.50
C VAL A 642 -15.63 -33.63 4.96
N PRO A 643 -14.49 -33.49 4.27
CA PRO A 643 -13.67 -34.64 3.85
C PRO A 643 -13.35 -35.56 5.02
N GLU A 644 -13.48 -36.88 4.81
CA GLU A 644 -13.18 -37.89 5.84
C GLU A 644 -11.75 -37.70 6.39
N GLY A 645 -11.61 -37.84 7.71
CA GLY A 645 -10.32 -37.79 8.34
C GLY A 645 -10.35 -37.45 9.83
N LYS A 646 -9.16 -37.24 10.32
CA LYS A 646 -8.86 -36.75 11.66
C LYS A 646 -8.55 -35.26 11.60
N TYR A 647 -9.08 -34.51 12.53
CA TYR A 647 -8.92 -33.07 12.61
C TYR A 647 -8.46 -32.65 14.02
N LYS A 648 -7.55 -31.71 14.07
CA LYS A 648 -7.00 -31.17 15.31
C LYS A 648 -7.16 -29.64 15.36
N VAL A 649 -7.57 -29.11 16.49
CA VAL A 649 -7.66 -27.66 16.71
C VAL A 649 -6.26 -27.05 16.70
N VAL A 650 -6.08 -26.02 15.88
CA VAL A 650 -4.80 -25.27 15.74
C VAL A 650 -4.94 -23.80 16.11
N LEU A 651 -6.17 -23.27 16.12
CA LEU A 651 -6.51 -21.95 16.62
C LEU A 651 -7.96 -21.93 17.10
N ASN A 652 -8.18 -21.34 18.27
CA ASN A 652 -9.51 -21.14 18.85
C ASN A 652 -9.63 -19.72 19.38
N THR A 653 -10.57 -18.94 18.87
CA THR A 653 -10.76 -17.55 19.31
C THR A 653 -11.28 -17.47 20.75
N ASP A 654 -11.88 -18.55 21.28
CA ASP A 654 -12.35 -18.64 22.67
C ASP A 654 -11.28 -19.13 23.66
N ALA A 655 -10.05 -19.38 23.22
CA ALA A 655 -8.96 -19.76 24.12
C ALA A 655 -8.65 -18.63 25.13
N LYS A 656 -8.39 -19.03 26.39
CA LYS A 656 -8.11 -18.07 27.48
C LYS A 656 -6.92 -17.17 27.21
N GLU A 657 -5.91 -17.67 26.51
CA GLU A 657 -4.74 -16.89 26.12
C GLU A 657 -5.05 -15.74 25.16
N PHE A 658 -6.23 -15.72 24.55
CA PHE A 658 -6.74 -14.68 23.65
C PHE A 658 -7.95 -13.95 24.25
N ALA A 659 -8.04 -13.85 25.56
CA ALA A 659 -9.17 -13.26 26.27
C ALA A 659 -10.53 -13.93 25.94
N GLY A 660 -10.53 -15.23 25.67
CA GLY A 660 -11.73 -16.04 25.55
C GLY A 660 -12.08 -16.71 26.89
N PHE A 661 -13.23 -17.38 26.92
CA PHE A 661 -13.72 -18.08 28.14
C PHE A 661 -13.07 -19.46 28.28
N GLY A 662 -12.53 -20.05 27.22
CA GLY A 662 -11.93 -21.37 27.21
C GLY A 662 -12.93 -22.46 27.50
N ILE A 663 -14.11 -22.40 26.90
CA ILE A 663 -15.22 -23.32 27.14
C ILE A 663 -14.97 -24.69 26.49
N SER A 664 -14.28 -24.71 25.33
CA SER A 664 -13.93 -25.96 24.64
C SER A 664 -12.51 -26.41 24.98
N ASP A 665 -12.31 -27.73 24.97
CA ASP A 665 -10.98 -28.33 25.14
C ASP A 665 -10.30 -28.51 23.77
N ASP A 666 -9.31 -27.69 23.48
CA ASP A 666 -8.58 -27.69 22.20
C ASP A 666 -7.63 -28.89 22.03
N SER A 667 -7.41 -29.69 23.09
CA SER A 667 -6.62 -30.91 23.06
C SER A 667 -7.36 -32.10 22.45
N VAL A 668 -8.68 -32.00 22.30
CA VAL A 668 -9.53 -33.08 21.78
C VAL A 668 -9.28 -33.24 20.28
N GLU A 669 -9.03 -34.48 19.89
CA GLU A 669 -8.96 -34.87 18.48
C GLU A 669 -10.35 -35.21 17.94
N HIS A 670 -10.69 -34.64 16.79
CA HIS A 670 -11.99 -34.83 16.16
C HIS A 670 -11.87 -35.79 14.96
N PHE A 671 -12.76 -36.76 14.90
CA PHE A 671 -12.85 -37.72 13.80
C PHE A 671 -14.18 -37.54 13.09
N THR A 672 -14.17 -37.62 11.77
CA THR A 672 -15.41 -37.67 11.00
C THR A 672 -16.16 -38.96 11.27
N GLN A 673 -17.47 -38.86 11.39
CA GLN A 673 -18.36 -39.98 11.69
C GLN A 673 -19.14 -40.40 10.44
N TYR A 674 -19.36 -41.68 10.27
CA TYR A 674 -20.16 -42.26 9.20
C TYR A 674 -21.64 -42.12 9.53
N ASP A 675 -22.46 -41.69 8.58
CA ASP A 675 -23.91 -41.73 8.63
C ASP A 675 -24.41 -42.68 7.51
N PRO A 676 -24.95 -43.84 7.85
CA PRO A 676 -25.39 -44.81 6.87
C PRO A 676 -26.56 -44.35 5.99
N LEU A 677 -27.27 -43.29 6.41
CA LEU A 677 -28.41 -42.75 5.68
C LEU A 677 -28.03 -41.62 4.71
N TYR A 678 -26.95 -40.93 5.00
CA TYR A 678 -26.51 -39.80 4.18
C TYR A 678 -25.00 -39.61 4.28
N GLN A 679 -24.27 -40.23 3.39
CA GLN A 679 -22.83 -40.03 3.30
C GLN A 679 -22.38 -40.04 1.83
N PRO A 680 -22.13 -38.84 1.25
CA PRO A 680 -21.46 -38.76 -0.04
C PRO A 680 -20.04 -39.35 0.03
N ASP A 681 -19.58 -39.97 -1.05
CA ASP A 681 -18.25 -40.57 -1.12
C ASP A 681 -17.15 -39.60 -0.65
N GLY A 682 -16.26 -40.08 0.21
CA GLY A 682 -15.10 -39.33 0.73
C GLY A 682 -15.42 -38.23 1.75
N LYS A 683 -16.65 -38.17 2.27
CA LYS A 683 -17.06 -37.20 3.31
C LYS A 683 -17.63 -37.88 4.54
N GLY A 684 -17.45 -37.24 5.67
CA GLY A 684 -18.01 -37.67 6.95
C GLY A 684 -18.48 -36.47 7.79
N TRP A 685 -19.29 -36.76 8.80
CA TRP A 685 -19.79 -35.76 9.74
C TRP A 685 -18.75 -35.45 10.82
N LEU A 686 -18.16 -34.27 10.77
CA LEU A 686 -17.36 -33.73 11.86
C LEU A 686 -18.31 -33.10 12.90
N LYS A 687 -18.32 -33.63 14.08
CA LYS A 687 -19.15 -33.13 15.16
C LYS A 687 -18.31 -32.55 16.26
N MET A 688 -18.69 -31.37 16.75
CA MET A 688 -17.92 -30.69 17.78
C MET A 688 -18.78 -29.69 18.59
N TYR A 689 -18.28 -29.31 19.74
CA TYR A 689 -18.80 -28.19 20.49
C TYR A 689 -18.40 -26.87 19.86
N LEU A 690 -19.36 -25.99 19.59
CA LEU A 690 -19.11 -24.64 19.05
C LEU A 690 -19.62 -23.60 20.06
N PRO A 691 -18.73 -22.90 20.77
CA PRO A 691 -19.13 -21.82 21.66
C PRO A 691 -19.81 -20.68 20.89
N ALA A 692 -20.70 -19.96 21.53
CA ALA A 692 -21.30 -18.74 21.01
C ALA A 692 -20.20 -17.68 20.75
N ARG A 693 -20.34 -16.89 19.66
CA ARG A 693 -19.37 -15.87 19.25
C ARG A 693 -17.93 -16.38 19.25
N SER A 694 -17.69 -17.50 18.59
CA SER A 694 -16.34 -18.06 18.48
C SER A 694 -16.06 -18.58 17.08
N ALA A 695 -14.78 -18.69 16.79
CA ALA A 695 -14.30 -19.38 15.59
C ALA A 695 -13.20 -20.37 15.97
N VAL A 696 -13.24 -21.54 15.33
CA VAL A 696 -12.25 -22.60 15.52
C VAL A 696 -11.62 -22.93 14.18
N VAL A 697 -10.31 -23.06 14.16
CA VAL A 697 -9.56 -23.52 13.01
C VAL A 697 -9.00 -24.89 13.31
N LEU A 698 -9.35 -25.84 12.46
CA LEU A 698 -8.84 -27.21 12.58
C LEU A 698 -7.91 -27.50 11.41
N LYS A 699 -6.89 -28.31 11.68
CA LYS A 699 -6.01 -28.87 10.67
C LYS A 699 -6.39 -30.33 10.45
N LYS A 700 -6.58 -30.71 9.18
CA LYS A 700 -6.74 -32.12 8.80
C LYS A 700 -5.38 -32.80 8.94
N GLU A 701 -5.33 -33.89 9.70
CA GLU A 701 -4.14 -34.74 9.79
C GLU A 701 -4.18 -35.81 8.68
N GLU A 702 -3.00 -36.18 8.16
CA GLU A 702 -2.86 -37.21 7.13
C GLU A 702 -3.19 -38.60 7.62
#